data_f1d95fdf29f7e51afcbcb505a92f2bdf
#
_entry.id   f1d95fdf29f7e51afcbcb505a92f2bdf
#
_cell.length_a   1.000
_cell.length_b   1.000
_cell.length_c   1.000
_cell.angle_alpha   90.00
_cell.angle_beta   90.00
_cell.angle_gamma   90.00
#
_symmetry.space_group_name_H-M   'P 1'
#
loop_
_entity.id
_entity.type
_entity.pdbx_description
1 polymer ?
#
loop_
_entity_poly.entity_id
_entity_poly.type
_entity_poly.pdbx_seq_one_letter_code
_entity_poly.pdbx_strand_id
1 'polypeptide(L)'
;GQIAGVQIQGSPSTHGGSSRITIRGSNSFLGNNQPLFVVDGVPINNSNFSNSSQQRGFGGGDYDYGNMASDIDASNIKTVNVLKGAAATALYGSRGANGVILIVTKDGSETKKGLGITINSNVTFDNVTNLVPLQQVYGGGSTNGDYTHGFSELIQNGTTYLYPNYPKDGSWGPKYDPNVLVRHWDSWDPNSSQYLETRPWVAPPTEYSDFFDTGLSLTNNISLSGSNEDGSFRLGYTNLDQKGTNPGGKLERNSITFNSNYDLSSKLTAGISINYVNTKTEKRNTTGYDNSNPMQAFTQWWQTQLDINRLKSQQNTSLGDQYTWNAVGPVVDPNTKEFISYNFAPNYFDNPYWVRENFLQEDLRNRLFGNVNLSYDLMDNLSISTQFSTDWYQFSVREGIPLRSVDLSKYREIERRFQETNMDVRLNYSDTFDDFELTALLGANRMKTFRKRTTLASSGGLVIDGFFNIANSAESPLTTYADDSSYDISEKGINSLYGSFSLGWKRMLYLDVAARNDWSSTLPVDDNSYFYPSTSLSFVFSEIIDSSIIDFGKFRASVAQAGSDASPYSLADVFNPMPPNFGSNPLYRVPQSRQNPTLVNELTTEYEFGFDIRMLDNRLFIDAAYYDRTTKDQIFNVSSPSPTGYTSRLLNAGEMRNYGFELGLGGSPIDTGDFSWDLGLNLTFINNEVVSLLKDEDGNSVVENLAMGGTWAASLRIQEGYPYMALFGQNYTYDSNGNKIVGDDGVYVFTDDREYLGSAIADAVGGFKTSFSYKNFNLSALIDFQVGGIIHSTTLQWSKYSGMHPETVSFNGEADTRANGMVLPGVLADGSENTQRIDPQGYYQSKWRVAAPNVYDADYVKFRELRLSYSLPESITNQLSVEDLSISLFGRNLGILSSDLPYLDPQIITGAGNRQGLENAQVPSTQSFGLNVIAKF
;
A
#
# COMPACT_ATOMS: atom_id res chain seq x y z
N GLY A 1 14.17 0.08 4.62
CA GLY A 1 15.32 -0.28 5.42
C GLY A 1 16.66 0.39 5.02
N GLN A 2 16.69 1.27 3.99
CA GLN A 2 17.97 1.91 3.57
C GLN A 2 18.14 3.35 4.06
N ILE A 3 17.08 4.03 4.46
CA ILE A 3 17.09 5.42 4.92
C ILE A 3 16.36 5.47 6.27
N ALA A 4 17.03 5.96 7.30
CA ALA A 4 16.43 6.17 8.61
C ALA A 4 15.24 7.17 8.49
N GLY A 5 14.17 6.95 9.25
CA GLY A 5 12.95 7.76 9.21
C GLY A 5 11.99 7.46 8.08
N VAL A 6 12.35 6.59 7.12
CA VAL A 6 11.49 6.25 5.96
C VAL A 6 10.99 4.82 6.07
N GLN A 7 9.69 4.65 6.06
CA GLN A 7 9.02 3.35 6.02
C GLN A 7 8.29 3.19 4.68
N ILE A 8 8.49 2.03 4.02
CA ILE A 8 7.83 1.68 2.77
C ILE A 8 7.14 0.34 2.96
N GLN A 9 5.84 0.31 2.73
CA GLN A 9 4.99 -0.86 2.76
C GLN A 9 4.29 -1.00 1.40
N GLY A 10 4.02 -2.23 0.97
CA GLY A 10 3.39 -2.45 -0.34
C GLY A 10 2.82 -3.85 -0.47
N SER A 11 2.14 -4.08 -1.59
CA SER A 11 1.67 -5.39 -2.01
C SER A 11 2.55 -5.87 -3.17
N PRO A 12 3.65 -6.59 -2.89
CA PRO A 12 4.66 -6.93 -3.90
C PRO A 12 4.14 -7.88 -4.99
N SER A 13 3.10 -8.68 -4.70
CA SER A 13 2.49 -9.61 -5.66
C SER A 13 1.47 -8.96 -6.60
N THR A 14 1.06 -7.74 -6.33
CA THR A 14 0.08 -7.03 -7.16
C THR A 14 0.80 -6.23 -8.24
N HIS A 15 0.67 -6.64 -9.49
CA HIS A 15 1.22 -5.92 -10.65
C HIS A 15 0.65 -4.48 -10.69
N GLY A 16 1.54 -3.50 -10.52
CA GLY A 16 1.16 -2.09 -10.39
C GLY A 16 0.35 -1.75 -9.13
N GLY A 17 0.48 -2.54 -8.05
CA GLY A 17 -0.22 -2.34 -6.79
C GLY A 17 0.25 -1.11 -6.01
N SER A 18 -0.51 -0.79 -4.96
CA SER A 18 -0.26 0.37 -4.11
C SER A 18 0.96 0.19 -3.22
N SER A 19 1.68 1.29 -3.00
CA SER A 19 2.72 1.41 -1.98
C SER A 19 2.44 2.57 -1.05
N ARG A 20 2.65 2.36 0.24
CA ARG A 20 2.56 3.38 1.27
C ARG A 20 3.95 3.78 1.71
N ILE A 21 4.25 5.06 1.62
CA ILE A 21 5.51 5.63 2.10
C ILE A 21 5.19 6.63 3.19
N THR A 22 5.86 6.53 4.32
CA THR A 22 5.76 7.51 5.42
C THR A 22 7.14 7.94 5.85
N ILE A 23 7.25 9.22 6.24
CA ILE A 23 8.46 9.82 6.76
C ILE A 23 8.15 10.33 8.17
N ARG A 24 8.81 9.75 9.20
CA ARG A 24 8.61 10.10 10.61
C ARG A 24 7.15 9.94 11.08
N GLY A 25 6.44 8.89 10.57
CA GLY A 25 5.07 8.58 10.95
C GLY A 25 4.00 9.35 10.18
N SER A 26 2.77 9.33 10.71
CA SER A 26 1.58 10.00 10.16
C SER A 26 1.36 11.33 10.88
N ASN A 27 1.03 12.40 10.15
CA ASN A 27 0.85 13.74 10.68
C ASN A 27 -0.61 14.21 10.69
N SER A 28 -1.46 13.62 9.86
CA SER A 28 -2.88 13.95 9.79
C SER A 28 -3.75 12.74 10.13
N PHE A 29 -4.84 12.96 10.85
CA PHE A 29 -5.78 11.90 11.23
C PHE A 29 -6.44 11.25 10.02
N LEU A 30 -6.95 12.03 9.10
CA LEU A 30 -7.71 11.55 7.95
C LEU A 30 -7.17 12.04 6.60
N GLY A 31 -6.20 12.99 6.61
CA GLY A 31 -5.58 13.54 5.41
C GLY A 31 -4.54 12.59 4.79
N ASN A 32 -3.88 13.07 3.76
CA ASN A 32 -2.80 12.33 3.10
C ASN A 32 -1.52 12.39 3.94
N ASN A 33 -1.00 11.23 4.33
CA ASN A 33 0.24 11.09 5.11
C ASN A 33 1.45 10.67 4.26
N GLN A 34 1.31 10.61 2.94
CA GLN A 34 2.44 10.28 2.06
C GLN A 34 3.27 11.52 1.72
N PRO A 35 4.58 11.38 1.51
CA PRO A 35 5.46 12.48 1.16
C PRO A 35 5.13 13.04 -0.24
N LEU A 36 5.53 14.29 -0.46
CA LEU A 36 5.51 14.90 -1.78
C LEU A 36 6.65 14.32 -2.63
N PHE A 37 6.35 13.90 -3.84
CA PHE A 37 7.37 13.57 -4.84
C PHE A 37 7.67 14.80 -5.69
N VAL A 38 8.94 15.09 -5.88
CA VAL A 38 9.42 16.16 -6.76
C VAL A 38 10.43 15.57 -7.73
N VAL A 39 10.12 15.57 -9.02
CA VAL A 39 11.00 15.03 -10.07
C VAL A 39 11.54 16.19 -10.91
N ASP A 40 12.84 16.39 -10.93
CA ASP A 40 13.53 17.51 -11.61
C ASP A 40 12.91 18.88 -11.27
N GLY A 41 12.51 19.08 -10.00
CA GLY A 41 11.86 20.28 -9.54
C GLY A 41 10.35 20.38 -9.82
N VAL A 42 9.73 19.37 -10.43
CA VAL A 42 8.28 19.28 -10.67
C VAL A 42 7.60 18.54 -9.51
N PRO A 43 6.74 19.16 -8.74
CA PRO A 43 5.88 18.48 -7.80
C PRO A 43 4.90 17.60 -8.56
N ILE A 44 4.86 16.30 -8.25
CA ILE A 44 3.99 15.34 -8.92
C ILE A 44 2.91 14.80 -7.99
N ASN A 45 1.75 14.53 -8.55
CA ASN A 45 0.65 13.91 -7.84
C ASN A 45 0.93 12.44 -7.56
N ASN A 46 0.77 12.02 -6.30
CA ASN A 46 0.88 10.62 -5.85
C ASN A 46 -0.46 10.07 -5.35
N SER A 47 -1.57 10.46 -5.95
CA SER A 47 -2.89 9.94 -5.56
C SER A 47 -2.97 8.43 -5.69
N ASN A 48 -3.67 7.82 -4.74
CA ASN A 48 -4.09 6.43 -4.81
C ASN A 48 -5.55 6.39 -5.27
N PHE A 49 -5.84 5.55 -6.27
CA PHE A 49 -7.19 5.39 -6.84
C PHE A 49 -7.86 4.09 -6.43
N SER A 50 -7.24 3.30 -5.57
CA SER A 50 -7.94 2.24 -4.87
C SER A 50 -9.16 2.86 -4.18
N ASN A 51 -10.32 2.25 -4.32
CA ASN A 51 -11.50 2.91 -3.79
C ASN A 51 -11.60 2.80 -2.25
N SER A 52 -12.62 3.44 -1.71
CA SER A 52 -12.78 3.63 -0.27
C SER A 52 -12.89 2.33 0.54
N SER A 53 -13.29 1.20 -0.07
CA SER A 53 -13.40 -0.08 0.64
C SER A 53 -12.03 -0.71 0.90
N GLN A 54 -11.08 -0.66 -0.02
CA GLN A 54 -9.69 -1.06 0.26
C GLN A 54 -9.03 -0.17 1.30
N GLN A 55 -9.32 1.12 1.27
CA GLN A 55 -8.87 2.03 2.32
C GLN A 55 -9.55 1.79 3.67
N ARG A 56 -10.67 1.08 3.70
CA ARG A 56 -11.42 0.76 4.93
C ARG A 56 -10.98 -0.54 5.60
N GLY A 57 -10.18 -1.36 4.93
CA GLY A 57 -9.65 -2.60 5.49
C GLY A 57 -10.68 -3.70 5.71
N PHE A 58 -11.97 -3.45 5.42
CA PHE A 58 -13.04 -4.38 5.67
C PHE A 58 -14.30 -4.07 4.86
N GLY A 59 -14.88 -5.13 4.31
CA GLY A 59 -16.20 -5.12 3.67
C GLY A 59 -16.21 -4.54 2.26
N GLY A 60 -16.44 -5.39 1.29
CA GLY A 60 -16.45 -5.10 -0.12
C GLY A 60 -15.05 -5.00 -0.70
N GLY A 61 -14.64 -6.01 -1.43
CA GLY A 61 -13.39 -6.00 -2.18
C GLY A 61 -13.45 -4.99 -3.31
N ASP A 62 -12.28 -4.51 -3.67
CA ASP A 62 -12.12 -3.66 -4.84
C ASP A 62 -10.71 -3.79 -5.41
N TYR A 63 -10.55 -3.36 -6.65
CA TYR A 63 -9.28 -3.47 -7.35
C TYR A 63 -8.26 -2.46 -6.81
N ASP A 64 -7.02 -2.92 -6.67
CA ASP A 64 -5.90 -2.07 -6.32
C ASP A 64 -5.32 -1.39 -7.57
N TYR A 65 -5.67 -0.13 -7.78
CA TYR A 65 -5.21 0.67 -8.92
C TYR A 65 -3.81 1.26 -8.74
N GLY A 66 -3.15 0.98 -7.62
CA GLY A 66 -1.84 1.53 -7.32
C GLY A 66 -1.85 3.03 -7.05
N ASN A 67 -0.68 3.58 -6.86
CA ASN A 67 -0.46 5.01 -6.71
C ASN A 67 0.41 5.57 -7.83
N MET A 68 0.30 6.88 -8.05
CA MET A 68 0.89 7.57 -9.19
C MET A 68 2.42 7.64 -9.19
N ALA A 69 3.09 7.45 -8.04
CA ALA A 69 4.54 7.36 -7.99
C ALA A 69 5.10 6.16 -8.77
N SER A 70 4.27 5.14 -9.05
CA SER A 70 4.64 4.01 -9.89
C SER A 70 5.00 4.39 -11.34
N ASP A 71 4.61 5.58 -11.80
CA ASP A 71 4.94 6.10 -13.14
C ASP A 71 6.38 6.60 -13.26
N ILE A 72 7.10 6.78 -12.14
CA ILE A 72 8.50 7.20 -12.16
C ILE A 72 9.35 6.04 -12.68
N ASP A 73 10.07 6.28 -13.77
CA ASP A 73 10.94 5.28 -14.35
C ASP A 73 12.27 5.20 -13.59
N ALA A 74 12.46 4.12 -12.83
CA ALA A 74 13.65 3.90 -12.03
C ALA A 74 14.95 3.84 -12.85
N SER A 75 14.90 3.44 -14.13
CA SER A 75 16.09 3.36 -15.00
C SER A 75 16.66 4.74 -15.35
N ASN A 76 15.83 5.78 -15.25
CA ASN A 76 16.21 7.16 -15.52
C ASN A 76 16.61 7.96 -14.28
N ILE A 77 16.52 7.39 -13.08
CA ILE A 77 16.89 8.08 -11.83
C ILE A 77 18.42 8.19 -11.72
N LYS A 78 18.90 9.40 -11.42
CA LYS A 78 20.30 9.70 -11.07
C LYS A 78 20.49 9.68 -9.56
N THR A 79 19.67 10.45 -8.82
CA THR A 79 19.73 10.52 -7.35
C THR A 79 18.34 10.60 -6.74
N VAL A 80 18.22 10.07 -5.51
CA VAL A 80 17.03 10.24 -4.67
C VAL A 80 17.48 10.83 -3.35
N ASN A 81 16.92 11.97 -2.99
CA ASN A 81 17.15 12.63 -1.70
C ASN A 81 15.83 12.71 -0.94
N VAL A 82 15.88 12.46 0.38
CA VAL A 82 14.71 12.53 1.24
C VAL A 82 14.86 13.70 2.21
N LEU A 83 13.98 14.69 2.06
CA LEU A 83 13.87 15.82 2.98
C LEU A 83 12.84 15.45 4.04
N LYS A 84 13.28 15.17 5.25
CA LYS A 84 12.46 14.58 6.30
C LYS A 84 11.81 15.63 7.20
N GLY A 85 12.56 16.68 7.56
CA GLY A 85 12.14 17.70 8.50
C GLY A 85 11.35 18.84 7.86
N ALA A 86 10.50 19.49 8.64
CA ALA A 86 9.72 20.64 8.21
C ALA A 86 10.61 21.81 7.74
N ALA A 87 11.80 21.96 8.32
CA ALA A 87 12.78 22.97 7.89
C ALA A 87 13.20 22.79 6.43
N ALA A 88 13.52 21.57 6.03
CA ALA A 88 13.90 21.24 4.66
C ALA A 88 12.72 21.34 3.68
N THR A 89 11.48 21.20 4.16
CA THR A 89 10.28 21.21 3.35
C THR A 89 9.57 22.56 3.27
N ALA A 90 9.98 23.56 4.06
CA ALA A 90 9.34 24.89 4.09
C ALA A 90 9.24 25.57 2.69
N LEU A 91 10.18 25.30 1.79
CA LEU A 91 10.16 25.82 0.42
C LEU A 91 9.09 25.18 -0.47
N TYR A 92 8.63 23.96 -0.15
CA TYR A 92 7.62 23.22 -0.91
C TYR A 92 6.17 23.48 -0.44
N GLY A 93 6.00 24.31 0.60
CA GLY A 93 4.71 24.72 1.12
C GLY A 93 3.95 23.59 1.82
N SER A 94 2.63 23.74 1.87
CA SER A 94 1.69 22.86 2.56
C SER A 94 1.86 21.37 2.19
N ARG A 95 2.29 21.08 0.98
CA ARG A 95 2.50 19.71 0.51
C ARG A 95 3.75 19.05 1.05
N GLY A 96 4.71 19.84 1.56
CA GLY A 96 5.94 19.34 2.19
C GLY A 96 5.79 18.91 3.65
N ALA A 97 4.62 19.10 4.28
CA ALA A 97 4.40 18.79 5.69
C ALA A 97 4.69 17.33 6.07
N ASN A 98 4.53 16.39 5.14
CA ASN A 98 4.84 14.96 5.32
C ASN A 98 6.23 14.54 4.81
N GLY A 99 7.11 15.52 4.56
CA GLY A 99 8.40 15.30 3.93
C GLY A 99 8.35 15.33 2.40
N VAL A 100 9.53 15.38 1.77
CA VAL A 100 9.67 15.46 0.32
C VAL A 100 10.68 14.44 -0.17
N ILE A 101 10.34 13.70 -1.22
CA ILE A 101 11.25 12.82 -1.96
C ILE A 101 11.67 13.55 -3.23
N LEU A 102 12.91 14.02 -3.25
CA LEU A 102 13.51 14.68 -4.40
C LEU A 102 14.17 13.65 -5.30
N ILE A 103 13.74 13.59 -6.54
CA ILE A 103 14.27 12.71 -7.58
C ILE A 103 14.89 13.59 -8.65
N VAL A 104 16.17 13.36 -8.91
CA VAL A 104 16.87 13.95 -10.04
C VAL A 104 17.07 12.87 -11.07
N THR A 105 16.67 13.14 -12.29
CA THR A 105 16.84 12.20 -13.40
C THR A 105 18.18 12.42 -14.13
N LYS A 106 18.62 11.42 -14.88
CA LYS A 106 19.82 11.50 -15.71
C LYS A 106 19.62 12.50 -16.84
N ASP A 107 20.57 13.40 -17.03
CA ASP A 107 20.49 14.53 -17.97
C ASP A 107 21.49 14.48 -19.14
N GLY A 108 22.32 13.44 -19.18
CA GLY A 108 23.37 13.28 -20.19
C GLY A 108 24.68 13.98 -19.88
N SER A 109 24.77 14.78 -18.80
CA SER A 109 26.01 15.49 -18.43
C SER A 109 27.18 14.56 -18.07
N GLU A 110 26.90 13.30 -17.73
CA GLU A 110 27.88 12.26 -17.41
C GLU A 110 28.47 11.61 -18.66
N THR A 111 27.92 11.90 -19.86
CA THR A 111 28.42 11.34 -21.13
C THR A 111 29.71 12.07 -21.51
N LYS A 112 30.74 11.32 -21.86
CA LYS A 112 31.93 11.92 -22.48
C LYS A 112 31.53 12.74 -23.70
N LYS A 113 32.35 13.76 -24.08
CA LYS A 113 32.06 14.57 -25.25
C LYS A 113 31.75 13.68 -26.47
N GLY A 114 30.53 13.83 -27.02
CA GLY A 114 30.02 13.03 -28.13
C GLY A 114 28.65 12.44 -27.86
N LEU A 115 28.34 11.36 -28.53
CA LEU A 115 27.10 10.60 -28.40
C LEU A 115 27.35 9.26 -27.68
N GLY A 116 26.55 8.93 -26.70
CA GLY A 116 26.56 7.65 -26.02
C GLY A 116 25.21 6.96 -26.07
N ILE A 117 25.19 5.66 -26.22
CA ILE A 117 23.99 4.82 -26.16
C ILE A 117 24.11 3.90 -24.96
N THR A 118 23.07 3.83 -24.16
CA THR A 118 22.98 2.85 -23.06
C THR A 118 21.77 1.95 -23.29
N ILE A 119 21.98 0.64 -23.19
CA ILE A 119 20.93 -0.38 -23.22
C ILE A 119 20.92 -1.06 -21.85
N ASN A 120 19.75 -1.13 -21.22
CA ASN A 120 19.54 -1.84 -19.97
C ASN A 120 18.36 -2.81 -20.12
N SER A 121 18.61 -4.10 -19.90
CA SER A 121 17.60 -5.15 -19.98
C SER A 121 17.55 -5.91 -18.66
N ASN A 122 16.34 -6.06 -18.12
CA ASN A 122 16.08 -6.76 -16.87
C ASN A 122 14.98 -7.81 -17.05
N VAL A 123 15.22 -9.00 -16.54
CA VAL A 123 14.24 -10.10 -16.46
C VAL A 123 14.06 -10.48 -15.01
N THR A 124 12.80 -10.57 -14.55
CA THR A 124 12.49 -10.98 -13.18
C THR A 124 11.38 -12.03 -13.17
N PHE A 125 11.56 -13.07 -12.37
CA PHE A 125 10.57 -14.11 -12.10
C PHE A 125 10.07 -13.94 -10.67
N ASP A 126 8.74 -13.96 -10.49
CA ASP A 126 8.07 -13.76 -9.22
C ASP A 126 7.29 -15.02 -8.84
N ASN A 127 7.57 -15.58 -7.67
CA ASN A 127 6.84 -16.73 -7.13
C ASN A 127 6.15 -16.33 -5.82
N VAL A 128 4.91 -16.74 -5.66
CA VAL A 128 4.13 -16.49 -4.44
C VAL A 128 4.74 -17.26 -3.27
N THR A 129 4.78 -16.61 -2.12
CA THR A 129 5.26 -17.18 -0.85
C THR A 129 4.32 -16.74 0.28
N ASN A 130 4.53 -17.33 1.49
CA ASN A 130 3.78 -16.95 2.69
C ASN A 130 2.27 -17.19 2.54
N LEU A 131 1.92 -18.43 2.28
CA LEU A 131 0.56 -18.94 2.19
C LEU A 131 0.20 -19.72 3.46
N VAL A 132 -1.06 -19.59 3.92
CA VAL A 132 -1.56 -20.37 5.04
C VAL A 132 -1.70 -21.83 4.60
N PRO A 133 -1.01 -22.80 5.23
CA PRO A 133 -1.16 -24.21 4.87
C PRO A 133 -2.57 -24.69 5.25
N LEU A 134 -3.10 -25.64 4.48
CA LEU A 134 -4.38 -26.28 4.79
C LEU A 134 -4.15 -27.60 5.52
N GLN A 135 -5.04 -27.95 6.44
CA GLN A 135 -5.07 -29.29 7.05
C GLN A 135 -5.46 -30.32 6.00
N GLN A 136 -4.89 -31.54 6.09
CA GLN A 136 -5.05 -32.63 5.13
C GLN A 136 -5.64 -33.90 5.78
N VAL A 137 -6.46 -33.72 6.82
CA VAL A 137 -7.02 -34.86 7.62
C VAL A 137 -8.52 -35.00 7.43
N TYR A 138 -9.23 -33.89 7.31
CA TYR A 138 -10.69 -33.82 7.20
C TYR A 138 -11.09 -33.01 5.97
N GLY A 139 -12.20 -33.38 5.33
CA GLY A 139 -12.71 -32.69 4.19
C GLY A 139 -13.79 -31.68 4.51
N GLY A 140 -14.46 -31.17 3.46
CA GLY A 140 -15.47 -30.13 3.54
C GLY A 140 -16.80 -30.61 4.13
N GLY A 141 -17.62 -29.65 4.54
CA GLY A 141 -18.92 -29.83 5.15
C GLY A 141 -18.95 -29.39 6.62
N SER A 142 -19.95 -29.87 7.33
CA SER A 142 -20.13 -29.64 8.77
C SER A 142 -20.75 -30.87 9.39
N THR A 143 -20.18 -31.33 10.49
CA THR A 143 -20.60 -32.54 11.18
C THR A 143 -21.28 -32.24 12.53
N ASN A 144 -21.28 -30.98 12.99
CA ASN A 144 -21.72 -30.55 14.32
C ASN A 144 -21.06 -31.37 15.45
N GLY A 145 -19.74 -31.65 15.30
CA GLY A 145 -18.94 -32.40 16.25
C GLY A 145 -18.92 -33.93 16.06
N ASP A 146 -19.71 -34.49 15.16
CA ASP A 146 -19.62 -35.92 14.77
C ASP A 146 -18.89 -36.09 13.46
N TYR A 147 -17.57 -36.15 13.51
CA TYR A 147 -16.69 -36.25 12.35
C TYR A 147 -16.67 -37.60 11.65
N THR A 148 -17.51 -38.53 12.07
CA THR A 148 -17.71 -39.85 11.42
C THR A 148 -18.84 -39.84 10.42
N HIS A 149 -19.79 -38.91 10.56
CA HIS A 149 -20.93 -38.67 9.70
C HIS A 149 -20.92 -37.23 9.20
N GLY A 150 -21.38 -36.94 8.04
CA GLY A 150 -21.39 -35.55 7.52
C GLY A 150 -21.55 -35.46 6.02
N PHE A 151 -21.78 -36.61 5.37
CA PHE A 151 -22.24 -36.64 4.00
C PHE A 151 -23.76 -36.50 3.94
N SER A 152 -24.22 -35.80 2.95
CA SER A 152 -25.59 -35.85 2.52
C SER A 152 -25.79 -37.05 1.60
N GLU A 153 -27.02 -37.57 1.58
CA GLU A 153 -27.40 -38.72 0.75
C GLU A 153 -28.49 -38.36 -0.25
N LEU A 154 -28.43 -38.93 -1.44
CA LEU A 154 -29.52 -38.91 -2.39
C LEU A 154 -29.61 -40.23 -3.14
N ILE A 155 -30.81 -40.51 -3.69
CA ILE A 155 -31.09 -41.67 -4.53
C ILE A 155 -31.28 -41.18 -5.95
N GLN A 156 -30.54 -41.75 -6.89
CA GLN A 156 -30.72 -41.46 -8.33
C GLN A 156 -30.60 -42.76 -9.12
N ASN A 157 -31.61 -43.05 -9.95
CA ASN A 157 -31.72 -44.30 -10.72
C ASN A 157 -31.58 -45.57 -9.83
N GLY A 158 -32.17 -45.55 -8.63
CA GLY A 158 -32.13 -46.65 -7.68
C GLY A 158 -30.77 -46.83 -6.99
N THR A 159 -29.78 -45.97 -7.18
CA THR A 159 -28.47 -46.01 -6.53
C THR A 159 -28.38 -44.89 -5.49
N THR A 160 -27.93 -45.21 -4.27
CA THR A 160 -27.64 -44.22 -3.23
C THR A 160 -26.27 -43.64 -3.44
N TYR A 161 -26.21 -42.31 -3.46
CA TYR A 161 -24.94 -41.55 -3.54
C TYR A 161 -24.71 -40.73 -2.29
N LEU A 162 -23.50 -40.76 -1.79
CA LEU A 162 -22.99 -39.82 -0.76
C LEU A 162 -22.40 -38.60 -1.47
N TYR A 163 -22.60 -37.42 -0.91
CA TYR A 163 -21.96 -36.20 -1.39
C TYR A 163 -21.67 -35.23 -0.24
N PRO A 164 -20.55 -34.43 -0.30
CA PRO A 164 -20.25 -33.40 0.67
C PRO A 164 -21.20 -32.23 0.59
N ASN A 165 -21.37 -31.48 1.68
CA ASN A 165 -22.15 -30.25 1.71
C ASN A 165 -21.31 -29.08 1.19
N TYR A 166 -21.25 -28.91 -0.12
CA TYR A 166 -20.47 -27.88 -0.80
C TYR A 166 -20.94 -26.40 -0.57
N PRO A 167 -22.23 -26.09 -0.39
CA PRO A 167 -22.67 -24.73 -0.05
C PRO A 167 -22.16 -24.19 1.28
N LYS A 168 -21.58 -25.01 2.16
CA LYS A 168 -21.05 -24.57 3.46
C LYS A 168 -19.66 -23.95 3.34
N ASP A 169 -19.44 -22.92 4.17
CA ASP A 169 -18.16 -22.27 4.35
C ASP A 169 -17.27 -23.02 5.34
N GLY A 170 -16.85 -24.23 4.97
CA GLY A 170 -15.98 -24.93 5.89
C GLY A 170 -15.60 -26.34 5.53
N SER A 171 -14.50 -26.74 6.14
CA SER A 171 -13.90 -28.08 6.07
C SER A 171 -14.01 -28.80 7.43
N TRP A 172 -15.22 -28.76 8.00
CA TRP A 172 -15.59 -29.45 9.24
C TRP A 172 -16.33 -30.77 8.94
N GLY A 173 -16.09 -31.35 7.77
CA GLY A 173 -16.68 -32.61 7.33
C GLY A 173 -15.96 -33.85 7.87
N PRO A 174 -16.28 -35.03 7.28
CA PRO A 174 -15.71 -36.30 7.69
C PRO A 174 -14.19 -36.41 7.48
N LYS A 175 -13.57 -37.27 8.34
CA LYS A 175 -12.16 -37.65 8.15
C LYS A 175 -11.99 -38.36 6.81
N TYR A 176 -10.86 -38.14 6.16
CA TYR A 176 -10.54 -38.82 4.91
C TYR A 176 -10.45 -40.34 5.09
N ASP A 177 -11.16 -41.07 4.20
CA ASP A 177 -11.13 -42.53 4.11
C ASP A 177 -11.21 -42.93 2.62
N PRO A 178 -10.17 -43.55 2.07
CA PRO A 178 -10.13 -43.95 0.67
C PRO A 178 -11.15 -45.05 0.29
N ASN A 179 -11.78 -45.70 1.27
CA ASN A 179 -12.82 -46.71 1.05
C ASN A 179 -14.22 -46.06 0.90
N VAL A 180 -14.39 -44.82 1.27
CA VAL A 180 -15.64 -44.08 1.12
C VAL A 180 -15.66 -43.40 -0.27
N LEU A 181 -16.64 -43.77 -1.09
CA LEU A 181 -16.83 -43.19 -2.41
C LEU A 181 -17.91 -42.12 -2.32
N VAL A 182 -17.58 -40.90 -2.79
CA VAL A 182 -18.49 -39.77 -2.79
C VAL A 182 -18.66 -39.18 -4.19
N ARG A 183 -19.81 -38.60 -4.44
CA ARG A 183 -20.08 -37.82 -5.62
C ARG A 183 -19.57 -36.41 -5.43
N HIS A 184 -18.52 -36.02 -6.19
CA HIS A 184 -17.88 -34.71 -6.08
C HIS A 184 -18.67 -33.63 -6.86
N TRP A 185 -18.32 -32.36 -6.59
CA TRP A 185 -18.97 -31.18 -7.15
C TRP A 185 -19.05 -31.16 -8.68
N ASP A 186 -18.10 -31.77 -9.38
CA ASP A 186 -17.91 -31.76 -10.82
C ASP A 186 -18.57 -32.95 -11.55
N SER A 187 -19.41 -33.73 -10.85
CA SER A 187 -20.07 -34.92 -11.42
C SER A 187 -21.59 -34.78 -11.64
N TRP A 188 -22.09 -33.56 -11.70
CA TRP A 188 -23.53 -33.28 -11.77
C TRP A 188 -24.03 -32.89 -13.15
N ASP A 189 -23.16 -32.45 -14.09
CA ASP A 189 -23.55 -32.12 -15.45
C ASP A 189 -23.86 -33.39 -16.26
N PRO A 190 -25.11 -33.60 -16.69
CA PRO A 190 -25.52 -34.82 -17.39
C PRO A 190 -24.77 -35.08 -18.68
N ASN A 191 -24.24 -34.06 -19.33
CA ASN A 191 -23.49 -34.16 -20.57
C ASN A 191 -21.97 -34.26 -20.38
N SER A 192 -21.51 -34.20 -19.14
CA SER A 192 -20.09 -34.41 -18.81
C SER A 192 -19.73 -35.90 -18.79
N SER A 193 -18.52 -36.22 -19.23
CA SER A 193 -17.95 -37.58 -19.07
C SER A 193 -17.83 -38.05 -17.63
N GLN A 194 -17.95 -37.14 -16.69
CA GLN A 194 -17.85 -37.40 -15.25
C GLN A 194 -19.21 -37.51 -14.55
N TYR A 195 -20.31 -37.43 -15.33
CA TYR A 195 -21.66 -37.56 -14.80
C TYR A 195 -21.84 -38.83 -14.00
N LEU A 196 -22.34 -38.73 -12.76
CA LEU A 196 -22.52 -39.83 -11.80
C LEU A 196 -21.19 -40.48 -11.30
N GLU A 197 -20.04 -39.92 -11.66
CA GLU A 197 -18.77 -40.43 -11.14
C GLU A 197 -18.71 -40.30 -9.61
N THR A 198 -18.29 -41.36 -8.94
CA THR A 198 -17.92 -41.33 -7.51
C THR A 198 -16.42 -41.56 -7.38
N ARG A 199 -15.80 -40.85 -6.50
CA ARG A 199 -14.35 -40.95 -6.23
C ARG A 199 -14.09 -41.09 -4.74
N PRO A 200 -12.93 -41.71 -4.37
CA PRO A 200 -12.52 -41.83 -2.98
C PRO A 200 -12.51 -40.48 -2.22
N TRP A 201 -12.90 -40.53 -0.96
CA TRP A 201 -12.84 -39.40 -0.06
C TRP A 201 -11.41 -39.23 0.50
N VAL A 202 -10.57 -38.51 -0.20
CA VAL A 202 -9.14 -38.33 0.13
C VAL A 202 -8.74 -36.87 -0.09
N ALA A 203 -7.63 -36.47 0.55
CA ALA A 203 -7.01 -35.18 0.24
C ALA A 203 -6.59 -35.11 -1.23
N PRO A 204 -6.74 -33.96 -1.90
CA PRO A 204 -6.39 -33.81 -3.32
C PRO A 204 -4.87 -33.85 -3.52
N PRO A 205 -4.40 -34.19 -4.74
CA PRO A 205 -2.98 -34.13 -5.08
C PRO A 205 -2.43 -32.72 -5.26
N THR A 206 -3.30 -31.71 -5.33
CA THR A 206 -2.98 -30.29 -5.57
C THR A 206 -3.59 -29.44 -4.49
N GLU A 207 -2.94 -28.30 -4.22
CA GLU A 207 -3.37 -27.32 -3.22
C GLU A 207 -3.81 -26.00 -3.91
N TYR A 208 -4.44 -25.11 -3.14
CA TYR A 208 -4.82 -23.80 -3.67
C TYR A 208 -3.61 -22.92 -4.05
N SER A 209 -2.41 -23.24 -3.56
CA SER A 209 -1.15 -22.60 -3.99
C SER A 209 -0.91 -22.76 -5.49
N ASP A 210 -1.37 -23.86 -6.10
CA ASP A 210 -1.24 -24.14 -7.53
C ASP A 210 -2.14 -23.24 -8.40
N PHE A 211 -3.01 -22.42 -7.79
CA PHE A 211 -3.74 -21.38 -8.48
C PHE A 211 -2.84 -20.30 -9.06
N PHE A 212 -1.72 -20.02 -8.40
CA PHE A 212 -0.84 -18.90 -8.76
C PHE A 212 0.16 -19.32 -9.83
N ASP A 213 0.29 -18.48 -10.85
CA ASP A 213 1.31 -18.61 -11.88
C ASP A 213 2.65 -18.00 -11.41
N THR A 214 3.77 -18.42 -12.01
CA THR A 214 5.02 -17.67 -11.91
C THR A 214 4.90 -16.36 -12.69
N GLY A 215 5.00 -15.24 -12.00
CA GLY A 215 5.03 -13.92 -12.62
C GLY A 215 6.31 -13.73 -13.43
N LEU A 216 6.25 -12.91 -14.48
CA LEU A 216 7.39 -12.57 -15.33
C LEU A 216 7.37 -11.06 -15.63
N SER A 217 8.47 -10.39 -15.33
CA SER A 217 8.65 -8.97 -15.66
C SER A 217 9.85 -8.78 -16.58
N LEU A 218 9.62 -8.15 -17.72
CA LEU A 218 10.66 -7.76 -18.70
C LEU A 218 10.73 -6.23 -18.73
N THR A 219 11.88 -5.66 -18.41
CA THR A 219 12.11 -4.22 -18.52
C THR A 219 13.27 -3.96 -19.46
N ASN A 220 13.02 -3.23 -20.54
CA ASN A 220 14.02 -2.85 -21.50
C ASN A 220 14.09 -1.32 -21.61
N ASN A 221 15.27 -0.76 -21.40
CA ASN A 221 15.54 0.67 -21.56
C ASN A 221 16.63 0.88 -22.61
N ILE A 222 16.40 1.81 -23.51
CA ILE A 222 17.41 2.35 -24.42
C ILE A 222 17.48 3.86 -24.22
N SER A 223 18.66 4.40 -24.09
CA SER A 223 18.86 5.85 -24.00
C SER A 223 20.00 6.32 -24.88
N LEU A 224 19.75 7.49 -25.47
CA LEU A 224 20.72 8.26 -26.22
C LEU A 224 21.07 9.51 -25.44
N SER A 225 22.34 9.75 -25.19
CA SER A 225 22.80 10.94 -24.47
C SER A 225 23.97 11.59 -25.23
N GLY A 226 24.11 12.88 -25.05
CA GLY A 226 25.20 13.64 -25.62
C GLY A 226 25.53 14.87 -24.82
N SER A 227 26.78 15.26 -24.82
CA SER A 227 27.28 16.48 -24.19
C SER A 227 28.34 17.19 -25.04
N ASN A 228 28.36 18.51 -24.92
CA ASN A 228 29.38 19.40 -25.45
C ASN A 228 29.70 20.49 -24.42
N GLU A 229 30.42 21.54 -24.83
CA GLU A 229 30.81 22.65 -23.94
C GLU A 229 29.62 23.52 -23.54
N ASP A 230 28.58 23.59 -24.35
CA ASP A 230 27.44 24.45 -24.16
C ASP A 230 26.28 23.73 -23.45
N GLY A 231 26.31 22.38 -23.35
CA GLY A 231 25.22 21.68 -22.66
C GLY A 231 25.18 20.18 -22.89
N SER A 232 24.08 19.58 -22.43
CA SER A 232 23.85 18.15 -22.53
C SER A 232 22.39 17.83 -22.85
N PHE A 233 22.17 16.65 -23.40
CA PHE A 233 20.81 16.09 -23.53
C PHE A 233 20.79 14.58 -23.29
N ARG A 234 19.64 14.07 -22.93
CA ARG A 234 19.35 12.64 -22.86
C ARG A 234 17.91 12.36 -23.30
N LEU A 235 17.77 11.41 -24.22
CA LEU A 235 16.50 10.83 -24.64
C LEU A 235 16.47 9.37 -24.23
N GLY A 236 15.48 8.96 -23.45
CA GLY A 236 15.30 7.58 -22.99
C GLY A 236 13.95 7.03 -23.39
N TYR A 237 13.90 5.74 -23.72
CA TYR A 237 12.68 4.96 -23.87
C TYR A 237 12.77 3.71 -23.02
N THR A 238 11.73 3.45 -22.23
CA THR A 238 11.62 2.25 -21.39
C THR A 238 10.31 1.55 -21.68
N ASN A 239 10.39 0.25 -21.92
CA ASN A 239 9.25 -0.66 -22.00
C ASN A 239 9.32 -1.63 -20.83
N LEU A 240 8.21 -1.78 -20.10
CA LEU A 240 7.95 -2.81 -19.10
C LEU A 240 6.77 -3.66 -19.56
N ASP A 241 6.98 -4.97 -19.67
CA ASP A 241 5.93 -5.99 -19.83
C ASP A 241 5.96 -6.90 -18.61
N GLN A 242 4.87 -6.97 -17.85
CA GLN A 242 4.75 -7.74 -16.62
C GLN A 242 3.51 -8.63 -16.66
N LYS A 243 3.71 -9.94 -16.45
CA LYS A 243 2.66 -10.89 -16.11
C LYS A 243 2.63 -11.05 -14.60
N GLY A 244 1.45 -10.90 -14.01
CA GLY A 244 1.24 -11.08 -12.57
C GLY A 244 1.24 -12.55 -12.16
N THR A 245 1.25 -12.78 -10.85
CA THR A 245 1.15 -14.13 -10.28
C THR A 245 -0.28 -14.67 -10.27
N ASN A 246 -1.29 -13.81 -10.26
CA ASN A 246 -2.68 -14.24 -10.45
C ASN A 246 -2.97 -14.49 -11.94
N PRO A 247 -3.70 -15.56 -12.29
CA PRO A 247 -4.00 -15.90 -13.68
C PRO A 247 -4.53 -14.71 -14.49
N GLY A 248 -3.94 -14.50 -15.68
CA GLY A 248 -4.36 -13.47 -16.62
C GLY A 248 -3.99 -12.03 -16.26
N GLY A 249 -3.37 -11.78 -15.09
CA GLY A 249 -2.92 -10.43 -14.70
C GLY A 249 -1.80 -9.91 -15.59
N LYS A 250 -1.93 -8.68 -16.13
CA LYS A 250 -0.93 -8.10 -17.03
C LYS A 250 -0.79 -6.59 -16.81
N LEU A 251 0.45 -6.09 -16.92
CA LEU A 251 0.76 -4.67 -16.95
C LEU A 251 1.77 -4.39 -18.08
N GLU A 252 1.45 -3.43 -18.90
CA GLU A 252 2.35 -2.87 -19.92
C GLU A 252 2.58 -1.39 -19.63
N ARG A 253 3.84 -0.95 -19.62
CA ARG A 253 4.20 0.45 -19.47
C ARG A 253 5.25 0.87 -20.47
N ASN A 254 4.98 1.99 -21.14
CA ASN A 254 5.90 2.65 -22.05
C ASN A 254 6.21 4.04 -21.52
N SER A 255 7.48 4.36 -21.33
CA SER A 255 7.95 5.65 -20.84
C SER A 255 8.91 6.27 -21.82
N ILE A 256 8.71 7.56 -22.11
CA ILE A 256 9.63 8.38 -22.90
C ILE A 256 10.09 9.52 -22.01
N THR A 257 11.40 9.71 -21.89
CA THR A 257 11.99 10.79 -21.09
C THR A 257 12.93 11.61 -21.97
N PHE A 258 12.82 12.94 -21.85
CA PHE A 258 13.75 13.85 -22.51
C PHE A 258 14.21 14.91 -21.52
N ASN A 259 15.51 15.02 -21.32
CA ASN A 259 16.16 16.02 -20.49
C ASN A 259 17.23 16.73 -21.30
N SER A 260 17.29 18.04 -21.18
CA SER A 260 18.35 18.83 -21.77
C SER A 260 18.58 20.09 -20.94
N ASN A 261 19.84 20.47 -20.84
CA ASN A 261 20.27 21.74 -20.28
C ASN A 261 21.29 22.36 -21.22
N TYR A 262 21.09 23.63 -21.61
CA TYR A 262 21.89 24.26 -22.65
C TYR A 262 22.11 25.75 -22.37
N ASP A 263 23.34 26.18 -22.46
CA ASP A 263 23.75 27.57 -22.35
C ASP A 263 23.55 28.27 -23.70
N LEU A 264 22.45 29.00 -23.85
CA LEU A 264 22.08 29.73 -25.05
C LEU A 264 22.98 30.94 -25.26
N SER A 265 23.59 31.43 -24.22
CA SER A 265 24.66 32.45 -24.23
C SER A 265 25.44 32.35 -22.90
N SER A 266 26.50 33.15 -22.76
CA SER A 266 27.28 33.26 -21.51
C SER A 266 26.47 33.70 -20.27
N LYS A 267 25.22 34.11 -20.46
CA LYS A 267 24.33 34.60 -19.39
C LYS A 267 22.96 33.92 -19.34
N LEU A 268 22.60 33.17 -20.37
CA LEU A 268 21.25 32.60 -20.46
C LEU A 268 21.35 31.09 -20.63
N THR A 269 20.87 30.38 -19.62
CA THR A 269 20.74 28.92 -19.64
C THR A 269 19.27 28.53 -19.76
N ALA A 270 18.95 27.55 -20.61
CA ALA A 270 17.63 26.96 -20.75
C ALA A 270 17.68 25.46 -20.44
N GLY A 271 16.72 25.01 -19.62
CA GLY A 271 16.56 23.60 -19.28
C GLY A 271 15.15 23.12 -19.64
N ILE A 272 15.07 21.84 -19.98
CA ILE A 272 13.79 21.15 -20.22
C ILE A 272 13.86 19.73 -19.67
N SER A 273 12.82 19.31 -18.98
CA SER A 273 12.59 17.92 -18.53
C SER A 273 11.17 17.52 -18.90
N ILE A 274 11.00 16.45 -19.67
CA ILE A 274 9.71 15.93 -20.10
C ILE A 274 9.69 14.43 -19.89
N ASN A 275 8.63 13.94 -19.20
CA ASN A 275 8.36 12.54 -18.98
C ASN A 275 6.93 12.23 -19.45
N TYR A 276 6.80 11.35 -20.43
CA TYR A 276 5.53 10.81 -20.88
C TYR A 276 5.45 9.33 -20.54
N VAL A 277 4.37 8.91 -19.91
CA VAL A 277 4.15 7.53 -19.48
C VAL A 277 2.76 7.07 -19.90
N ASN A 278 2.72 5.94 -20.60
CA ASN A 278 1.51 5.21 -20.93
C ASN A 278 1.54 3.87 -20.17
N THR A 279 0.54 3.62 -19.33
CA THR A 279 0.40 2.38 -18.57
C THR A 279 -0.95 1.75 -18.84
N LYS A 280 -0.96 0.50 -19.29
CA LYS A 280 -2.15 -0.33 -19.43
C LYS A 280 -2.06 -1.50 -18.45
N THR A 281 -3.15 -1.77 -17.71
CA THR A 281 -3.20 -2.89 -16.79
C THR A 281 -4.51 -3.64 -16.97
N GLU A 282 -4.44 -4.97 -16.89
CA GLU A 282 -5.58 -5.86 -17.03
C GLU A 282 -5.63 -6.84 -15.85
N LYS A 283 -6.84 -7.17 -15.43
CA LYS A 283 -7.12 -8.19 -14.40
C LYS A 283 -6.32 -7.96 -13.11
N ARG A 284 -6.41 -6.75 -12.56
CA ARG A 284 -5.84 -6.41 -11.25
C ARG A 284 -6.38 -7.32 -10.15
N ASN A 285 -5.66 -7.38 -9.06
CA ASN A 285 -6.08 -8.14 -7.90
C ASN A 285 -7.06 -7.33 -7.05
N THR A 286 -8.03 -8.04 -6.49
CA THR A 286 -8.92 -7.55 -5.44
C THR A 286 -8.40 -7.96 -4.07
N THR A 287 -8.79 -7.25 -3.03
CA THR A 287 -8.52 -7.58 -1.63
C THR A 287 -9.79 -7.41 -0.81
N GLY A 288 -9.82 -7.96 0.38
CA GLY A 288 -10.97 -7.85 1.26
C GLY A 288 -12.02 -8.94 1.01
N TYR A 289 -13.17 -8.80 1.70
CA TYR A 289 -14.27 -9.76 1.62
C TYR A 289 -15.08 -9.53 0.36
N ASP A 290 -14.73 -10.26 -0.69
CA ASP A 290 -15.34 -10.14 -2.02
C ASP A 290 -15.24 -11.44 -2.78
N ASN A 291 -16.31 -11.78 -3.53
CA ASN A 291 -16.36 -12.95 -4.38
C ASN A 291 -15.26 -12.96 -5.47
N SER A 292 -14.85 -11.80 -5.95
CA SER A 292 -13.77 -11.68 -6.93
C SER A 292 -12.37 -11.85 -6.34
N ASN A 293 -12.24 -11.93 -5.00
CA ASN A 293 -10.98 -12.15 -4.31
C ASN A 293 -10.67 -13.64 -4.14
N PRO A 294 -9.69 -14.21 -4.87
CA PRO A 294 -9.37 -15.63 -4.76
C PRO A 294 -8.88 -16.01 -3.36
N MET A 295 -8.21 -15.10 -2.63
CA MET A 295 -7.75 -15.39 -1.28
C MET A 295 -8.90 -15.53 -0.29
N GLN A 296 -9.97 -14.75 -0.43
CA GLN A 296 -11.16 -14.93 0.38
C GLN A 296 -11.86 -16.27 0.07
N ALA A 297 -11.90 -16.66 -1.21
CA ALA A 297 -12.39 -17.98 -1.58
C ALA A 297 -11.56 -19.08 -0.89
N PHE A 298 -10.24 -19.05 -0.98
CA PHE A 298 -9.33 -20.08 -0.50
C PHE A 298 -9.20 -20.14 1.03
N THR A 299 -9.43 -19.06 1.75
CA THR A 299 -9.23 -19.03 3.20
C THR A 299 -10.51 -19.17 4.02
N GLN A 300 -11.69 -19.04 3.40
CA GLN A 300 -12.97 -19.25 4.08
C GLN A 300 -13.87 -20.27 3.37
N TRP A 301 -14.10 -20.10 2.06
CA TRP A 301 -15.12 -20.85 1.35
C TRP A 301 -14.61 -22.12 0.68
N TRP A 302 -13.29 -22.24 0.59
CA TRP A 302 -12.63 -23.44 0.09
C TRP A 302 -12.91 -24.67 0.96
N GLN A 303 -12.89 -25.84 0.36
CA GLN A 303 -12.95 -27.09 1.08
C GLN A 303 -11.73 -27.94 0.75
N THR A 304 -11.12 -28.54 1.76
CA THR A 304 -9.80 -29.17 1.66
C THR A 304 -9.72 -30.38 0.73
N GLN A 305 -10.85 -30.98 0.31
CA GLN A 305 -10.87 -32.06 -0.71
C GLN A 305 -10.93 -31.54 -2.15
N LEU A 306 -10.94 -30.24 -2.36
CA LEU A 306 -11.05 -29.66 -3.71
C LEU A 306 -9.71 -29.70 -4.43
N ASP A 307 -9.70 -30.26 -5.63
CA ASP A 307 -8.57 -30.26 -6.55
C ASP A 307 -8.61 -29.01 -7.42
N ILE A 308 -7.59 -28.15 -7.29
CA ILE A 308 -7.52 -26.86 -8.00
C ILE A 308 -7.45 -27.06 -9.53
N ASN A 309 -6.82 -28.13 -10.02
CA ASN A 309 -6.73 -28.42 -11.44
C ASN A 309 -8.09 -28.78 -12.06
N ARG A 310 -8.95 -29.39 -11.28
CA ARG A 310 -10.34 -29.67 -11.72
C ARG A 310 -11.15 -28.39 -11.84
N LEU A 311 -10.98 -27.45 -10.89
CA LEU A 311 -11.61 -26.13 -11.00
C LEU A 311 -11.10 -25.34 -12.21
N LYS A 312 -9.82 -25.44 -12.53
CA LYS A 312 -9.24 -24.83 -13.73
C LYS A 312 -9.80 -25.40 -15.03
N SER A 313 -9.94 -26.72 -15.08
CA SER A 313 -10.40 -27.41 -16.30
C SER A 313 -11.91 -27.41 -16.50
N GLN A 314 -12.69 -27.17 -15.44
CA GLN A 314 -14.14 -27.26 -15.43
C GLN A 314 -14.80 -25.97 -14.93
N GLN A 315 -14.69 -24.92 -15.72
CA GLN A 315 -15.22 -23.61 -15.38
C GLN A 315 -16.69 -23.42 -15.78
N ASN A 316 -17.16 -24.18 -16.77
CA ASN A 316 -18.53 -24.08 -17.28
C ASN A 316 -19.16 -25.49 -17.44
N THR A 317 -20.47 -25.56 -17.25
CA THR A 317 -21.27 -26.73 -17.61
C THR A 317 -21.37 -26.86 -19.13
N SER A 318 -21.87 -27.98 -19.62
CA SER A 318 -22.15 -28.20 -21.03
C SER A 318 -23.19 -27.23 -21.64
N LEU A 319 -24.02 -26.62 -20.79
CA LEU A 319 -25.01 -25.60 -21.17
C LEU A 319 -24.48 -24.17 -21.06
N GLY A 320 -23.21 -24.00 -20.64
CA GLY A 320 -22.57 -22.72 -20.52
C GLY A 320 -22.83 -22.01 -19.20
N ASP A 321 -23.47 -22.63 -18.21
CA ASP A 321 -23.57 -22.07 -16.87
C ASP A 321 -22.22 -22.16 -16.17
N GLN A 322 -21.98 -21.26 -15.24
CA GLN A 322 -20.78 -21.33 -14.42
C GLN A 322 -20.77 -22.65 -13.62
N TYR A 323 -19.57 -23.29 -13.52
CA TYR A 323 -19.40 -24.51 -12.75
C TYR A 323 -18.46 -24.23 -11.56
N THR A 324 -19.05 -24.15 -10.38
CA THR A 324 -18.35 -23.91 -9.12
C THR A 324 -18.64 -25.04 -8.13
N TRP A 325 -17.71 -25.30 -7.22
CA TRP A 325 -17.97 -26.21 -6.09
C TRP A 325 -19.05 -25.65 -5.16
N ASN A 326 -19.12 -24.32 -5.02
CA ASN A 326 -20.04 -23.61 -4.14
C ASN A 326 -21.39 -23.33 -4.83
N ALA A 327 -21.91 -24.32 -5.55
CA ALA A 327 -23.24 -24.25 -6.16
C ALA A 327 -24.35 -24.45 -5.09
N VAL A 328 -25.55 -23.98 -5.39
CA VAL A 328 -26.75 -24.25 -4.59
C VAL A 328 -26.93 -25.74 -4.39
N GLY A 329 -26.66 -26.55 -5.43
CA GLY A 329 -26.49 -28.00 -5.32
C GLY A 329 -27.72 -28.82 -5.65
N PRO A 330 -27.76 -30.09 -5.23
CA PRO A 330 -28.82 -31.02 -5.59
C PRO A 330 -30.15 -30.69 -4.89
N VAL A 331 -31.22 -30.75 -5.63
CA VAL A 331 -32.62 -30.70 -5.15
C VAL A 331 -33.11 -32.13 -5.04
N VAL A 332 -33.54 -32.54 -3.86
CA VAL A 332 -34.03 -33.87 -3.56
C VAL A 332 -35.41 -33.82 -2.94
N ASP A 333 -36.21 -34.87 -3.11
CA ASP A 333 -37.45 -35.05 -2.37
C ASP A 333 -37.12 -35.24 -0.87
N PRO A 334 -37.68 -34.44 0.03
CA PRO A 334 -37.35 -34.49 1.44
C PRO A 334 -37.75 -35.79 2.15
N ASN A 335 -38.70 -36.54 1.61
CA ASN A 335 -39.22 -37.78 2.20
C ASN A 335 -38.51 -39.03 1.66
N THR A 336 -38.30 -39.06 0.33
CA THR A 336 -37.76 -40.23 -0.37
C THR A 336 -36.26 -40.13 -0.64
N LYS A 337 -35.66 -38.95 -0.52
CA LYS A 337 -34.27 -38.61 -0.92
C LYS A 337 -34.04 -38.79 -2.43
N GLU A 338 -35.07 -38.97 -3.23
CA GLU A 338 -34.93 -39.08 -4.69
C GLU A 338 -34.44 -37.78 -5.30
N PHE A 339 -33.43 -37.87 -6.18
CA PHE A 339 -32.87 -36.73 -6.91
C PHE A 339 -33.89 -36.17 -7.88
N ILE A 340 -34.16 -34.87 -7.80
CA ILE A 340 -35.08 -34.15 -8.71
C ILE A 340 -34.26 -33.40 -9.77
N SER A 341 -33.30 -32.57 -9.34
CA SER A 341 -32.51 -31.71 -10.23
C SER A 341 -31.23 -31.25 -9.54
N TYR A 342 -30.35 -30.61 -10.29
CA TYR A 342 -29.19 -29.93 -9.74
C TYR A 342 -29.26 -28.45 -10.10
N ASN A 343 -29.11 -27.57 -9.10
CA ASN A 343 -29.03 -26.11 -9.31
C ASN A 343 -27.56 -25.70 -9.38
N PHE A 344 -27.12 -25.35 -10.58
CA PHE A 344 -25.74 -24.93 -10.86
C PHE A 344 -25.43 -23.48 -10.45
N ALA A 345 -26.45 -22.68 -10.11
CA ALA A 345 -26.20 -21.30 -9.68
C ALA A 345 -25.23 -21.26 -8.49
N PRO A 346 -24.23 -20.39 -8.52
CA PRO A 346 -23.34 -20.22 -7.38
C PRO A 346 -24.13 -19.74 -6.18
N ASN A 347 -23.78 -20.23 -4.98
CA ASN A 347 -24.48 -19.91 -3.74
C ASN A 347 -23.90 -18.67 -3.05
N TYR A 348 -22.59 -18.65 -2.84
CA TYR A 348 -21.86 -17.55 -2.20
C TYR A 348 -20.58 -17.16 -2.94
N PHE A 349 -19.93 -18.11 -3.63
CA PHE A 349 -18.67 -17.87 -4.33
C PHE A 349 -18.64 -18.50 -5.72
N ASP A 350 -18.12 -17.74 -6.64
CA ASP A 350 -17.83 -18.17 -8.00
C ASP A 350 -16.57 -19.04 -8.05
N ASN A 351 -16.39 -19.77 -9.14
CA ASN A 351 -15.11 -20.43 -9.41
C ASN A 351 -14.01 -19.37 -9.65
N PRO A 352 -12.92 -19.34 -8.88
CA PRO A 352 -11.88 -18.32 -9.00
C PRO A 352 -11.26 -18.22 -10.40
N TYR A 353 -11.10 -19.31 -11.14
CA TYR A 353 -10.63 -19.26 -12.52
C TYR A 353 -11.66 -18.65 -13.46
N TRP A 354 -12.94 -18.96 -13.25
CA TRP A 354 -14.04 -18.38 -14.04
C TRP A 354 -14.13 -16.87 -13.82
N VAL A 355 -13.96 -16.41 -12.58
CA VAL A 355 -13.86 -14.99 -12.24
C VAL A 355 -12.70 -14.34 -12.99
N ARG A 356 -11.51 -14.95 -12.95
CA ARG A 356 -10.33 -14.40 -13.62
C ARG A 356 -10.46 -14.37 -15.13
N GLU A 357 -11.26 -15.25 -15.72
CA GLU A 357 -11.48 -15.29 -17.16
C GLU A 357 -12.58 -14.32 -17.60
N ASN A 358 -13.71 -14.27 -16.90
CA ASN A 358 -14.93 -13.63 -17.37
C ASN A 358 -15.18 -12.22 -16.79
N PHE A 359 -14.65 -11.87 -15.61
CA PHE A 359 -14.77 -10.51 -15.10
C PHE A 359 -13.91 -9.57 -15.93
N LEU A 360 -14.49 -8.44 -16.32
CA LEU A 360 -13.75 -7.36 -16.95
C LEU A 360 -13.10 -6.49 -15.88
N GLN A 361 -11.80 -6.33 -15.95
CA GLN A 361 -11.07 -5.25 -15.30
C GLN A 361 -9.90 -4.84 -16.18
N GLU A 362 -9.93 -3.59 -16.64
CA GLU A 362 -8.83 -2.97 -17.37
C GLU A 362 -8.72 -1.50 -17.01
N ASP A 363 -7.52 -0.99 -17.02
CA ASP A 363 -7.27 0.43 -16.87
C ASP A 363 -6.15 0.91 -17.79
N LEU A 364 -6.30 2.16 -18.23
CA LEU A 364 -5.36 2.86 -19.09
C LEU A 364 -5.03 4.22 -18.50
N ARG A 365 -3.75 4.50 -18.34
CA ARG A 365 -3.26 5.78 -17.85
C ARG A 365 -2.27 6.40 -18.83
N ASN A 366 -2.55 7.63 -19.22
CA ASN A 366 -1.63 8.49 -19.94
C ASN A 366 -1.22 9.64 -19.03
N ARG A 367 0.07 9.84 -18.83
CA ARG A 367 0.60 10.92 -17.99
C ARG A 367 1.72 11.66 -18.68
N LEU A 368 1.72 12.97 -18.52
CA LEU A 368 2.78 13.87 -18.93
C LEU A 368 3.17 14.74 -17.74
N PHE A 369 4.43 14.70 -17.34
CA PHE A 369 4.94 15.63 -16.35
C PHE A 369 6.33 16.15 -16.75
N GLY A 370 6.59 17.41 -16.38
CA GLY A 370 7.86 18.01 -16.75
C GLY A 370 7.87 19.51 -16.52
N ASN A 371 8.99 20.10 -16.88
CA ASN A 371 9.21 21.54 -16.77
C ASN A 371 10.02 22.11 -17.92
N VAL A 372 9.89 23.41 -18.07
CA VAL A 372 10.83 24.27 -18.82
C VAL A 372 11.33 25.32 -17.84
N ASN A 373 12.64 25.51 -17.78
CA ASN A 373 13.28 26.51 -16.96
C ASN A 373 14.18 27.43 -17.80
N LEU A 374 14.26 28.68 -17.39
CA LEU A 374 15.19 29.67 -17.94
C LEU A 374 15.89 30.35 -16.77
N SER A 375 17.21 30.47 -16.86
CA SER A 375 18.02 31.21 -15.89
C SER A 375 18.83 32.27 -16.62
N TYR A 376 18.79 33.50 -16.11
CA TYR A 376 19.54 34.63 -16.68
C TYR A 376 20.41 35.26 -15.60
N ASP A 377 21.71 35.33 -15.84
CA ASP A 377 22.68 35.95 -14.95
C ASP A 377 22.66 37.48 -15.15
N LEU A 378 22.05 38.17 -14.17
CA LEU A 378 22.00 39.63 -14.12
C LEU A 378 23.37 40.23 -13.82
N MET A 379 24.07 39.55 -12.85
CA MET A 379 25.43 39.86 -12.40
C MET A 379 26.11 38.52 -12.08
N ASP A 380 27.41 38.52 -11.84
CA ASP A 380 28.17 37.29 -11.49
C ASP A 380 27.64 36.59 -10.21
N ASN A 381 27.02 37.37 -9.31
CA ASN A 381 26.49 36.86 -8.05
C ASN A 381 24.94 36.93 -7.96
N LEU A 382 24.25 37.36 -9.02
CA LEU A 382 22.80 37.53 -9.03
C LEU A 382 22.17 36.98 -10.32
N SER A 383 21.29 35.99 -10.15
CA SER A 383 20.52 35.44 -11.27
C SER A 383 19.02 35.51 -11.05
N ILE A 384 18.26 35.59 -12.12
CA ILE A 384 16.82 35.43 -12.15
C ILE A 384 16.50 34.15 -12.89
N SER A 385 15.67 33.30 -12.29
CA SER A 385 15.20 32.07 -12.95
C SER A 385 13.68 32.01 -12.95
N THR A 386 13.13 31.43 -14.02
CA THR A 386 11.71 31.15 -14.12
C THR A 386 11.51 29.68 -14.53
N GLN A 387 10.54 29.02 -13.92
CA GLN A 387 10.18 27.67 -14.21
C GLN A 387 8.68 27.55 -14.42
N PHE A 388 8.29 26.95 -15.53
CA PHE A 388 6.94 26.49 -15.77
C PHE A 388 6.92 24.97 -15.69
N SER A 389 6.09 24.39 -14.82
CA SER A 389 5.96 22.95 -14.68
C SER A 389 4.51 22.51 -14.76
N THR A 390 4.32 21.29 -15.24
CA THR A 390 3.00 20.65 -15.32
C THR A 390 3.08 19.18 -14.94
N ASP A 391 2.03 18.68 -14.30
CA ASP A 391 1.70 17.27 -14.13
C ASP A 391 0.27 17.05 -14.61
N TRP A 392 0.13 16.33 -15.69
CA TRP A 392 -1.17 16.01 -16.30
C TRP A 392 -1.32 14.52 -16.48
N TYR A 393 -2.51 14.01 -16.16
CA TYR A 393 -2.89 12.65 -16.54
C TYR A 393 -4.36 12.51 -16.90
N GLN A 394 -4.63 11.50 -17.73
CA GLN A 394 -5.94 10.92 -17.95
C GLN A 394 -5.89 9.44 -17.55
N PHE A 395 -6.84 9.01 -16.75
CA PHE A 395 -6.94 7.66 -16.23
C PHE A 395 -8.34 7.12 -16.45
N SER A 396 -8.44 6.10 -17.28
CA SER A 396 -9.67 5.41 -17.67
C SER A 396 -9.70 4.03 -17.04
N VAL A 397 -10.83 3.64 -16.46
CA VAL A 397 -11.05 2.35 -15.82
C VAL A 397 -12.34 1.74 -16.34
N ARG A 398 -12.31 0.45 -16.64
CA ARG A 398 -13.48 -0.34 -17.04
C ARG A 398 -13.56 -1.58 -16.18
N GLU A 399 -14.72 -1.81 -15.58
CA GLU A 399 -15.00 -2.94 -14.70
C GLU A 399 -16.33 -3.57 -15.08
N GLY A 400 -16.41 -4.90 -15.01
CA GLY A 400 -17.62 -5.61 -15.34
C GLY A 400 -17.74 -6.97 -14.66
N ILE A 401 -18.95 -7.28 -14.20
CA ILE A 401 -19.36 -8.58 -13.71
C ILE A 401 -20.35 -9.14 -14.74
N PRO A 402 -20.11 -10.33 -15.32
CA PRO A 402 -21.00 -10.93 -16.29
C PRO A 402 -22.26 -11.50 -15.62
N LEU A 403 -23.24 -11.91 -16.41
CA LEU A 403 -24.32 -12.76 -15.92
C LEU A 403 -23.77 -14.10 -15.40
N ARG A 404 -24.55 -14.79 -14.57
CA ARG A 404 -24.20 -16.10 -13.96
C ARG A 404 -23.15 -16.06 -12.83
N SER A 405 -22.69 -14.86 -12.42
CA SER A 405 -21.98 -14.68 -11.16
C SER A 405 -22.97 -14.74 -9.99
N VAL A 406 -22.48 -15.02 -8.78
CA VAL A 406 -23.24 -14.82 -7.54
C VAL A 406 -23.60 -13.35 -7.35
N ASP A 407 -22.74 -12.45 -7.82
CA ASP A 407 -22.95 -11.01 -7.77
C ASP A 407 -23.87 -10.54 -8.92
N LEU A 408 -24.60 -9.46 -8.66
CA LEU A 408 -25.40 -8.82 -9.69
C LEU A 408 -24.48 -8.37 -10.85
N SER A 409 -24.82 -8.81 -12.06
CA SER A 409 -24.07 -8.39 -13.25
C SER A 409 -24.06 -6.88 -13.39
N LYS A 410 -22.91 -6.32 -13.72
CA LYS A 410 -22.75 -4.86 -13.83
C LYS A 410 -21.65 -4.47 -14.82
N TYR A 411 -21.73 -3.25 -15.29
CA TYR A 411 -20.64 -2.56 -15.99
C TYR A 411 -20.43 -1.17 -15.39
N ARG A 412 -19.18 -0.81 -15.18
CA ARG A 412 -18.77 0.50 -14.67
C ARG A 412 -17.61 1.05 -15.47
N GLU A 413 -17.69 2.33 -15.80
CA GLU A 413 -16.67 3.08 -16.52
C GLU A 413 -16.32 4.34 -15.72
N ILE A 414 -15.03 4.57 -15.49
CA ILE A 414 -14.54 5.71 -14.70
C ILE A 414 -13.48 6.44 -15.51
N GLU A 415 -13.74 7.72 -15.75
CA GLU A 415 -12.79 8.63 -16.35
C GLU A 415 -12.31 9.67 -15.33
N ARG A 416 -10.99 9.76 -15.14
CA ARG A 416 -10.35 10.76 -14.30
C ARG A 416 -9.37 11.58 -15.10
N ARG A 417 -9.46 12.90 -14.95
CA ARG A 417 -8.47 13.83 -15.48
C ARG A 417 -7.94 14.70 -14.35
N PHE A 418 -6.64 14.84 -14.33
CA PHE A 418 -5.91 15.73 -13.42
C PHE A 418 -4.98 16.61 -14.20
N GLN A 419 -4.82 17.83 -13.74
CA GLN A 419 -3.81 18.74 -14.23
C GLN A 419 -3.38 19.66 -13.09
N GLU A 420 -2.09 19.74 -12.86
CA GLU A 420 -1.46 20.74 -12.02
C GLU A 420 -0.48 21.54 -12.87
N THR A 421 -0.50 22.85 -12.70
CA THR A 421 0.48 23.76 -13.31
C THR A 421 1.08 24.64 -12.23
N ASN A 422 2.39 24.84 -12.30
CA ASN A 422 3.12 25.74 -11.44
C ASN A 422 3.92 26.72 -12.29
N MET A 423 3.87 28.00 -11.92
CA MET A 423 4.75 29.05 -12.45
C MET A 423 5.57 29.59 -11.29
N ASP A 424 6.87 29.49 -11.41
CA ASP A 424 7.83 29.90 -10.42
C ASP A 424 8.74 31.00 -10.98
N VAL A 425 8.99 32.04 -10.22
CA VAL A 425 10.01 33.06 -10.52
C VAL A 425 10.88 33.21 -9.29
N ARG A 426 12.19 33.11 -9.46
CA ARG A 426 13.16 33.16 -8.38
C ARG A 426 14.28 34.15 -8.71
N LEU A 427 14.67 34.90 -7.70
CA LEU A 427 15.87 35.74 -7.69
C LEU A 427 16.86 35.08 -6.75
N ASN A 428 18.03 34.68 -7.24
CA ASN A 428 19.07 34.01 -6.48
C ASN A 428 20.29 34.92 -6.37
N TYR A 429 20.79 35.09 -5.16
CA TYR A 429 22.00 35.82 -4.86
C TYR A 429 22.98 34.90 -4.12
N SER A 430 24.27 34.89 -4.52
CA SER A 430 25.32 34.15 -3.86
C SER A 430 26.63 34.92 -3.94
N ASP A 431 27.23 35.19 -2.77
CA ASP A 431 28.49 35.91 -2.69
C ASP A 431 29.33 35.48 -1.48
N THR A 432 30.63 35.77 -1.52
CA THR A 432 31.56 35.50 -0.42
C THR A 432 32.25 36.79 -0.04
N PHE A 433 32.15 37.17 1.23
CA PHE A 433 32.71 38.40 1.81
C PHE A 433 33.68 38.00 2.94
N ASP A 434 34.98 38.09 2.69
CA ASP A 434 36.00 37.64 3.62
C ASP A 434 35.74 36.20 4.16
N ASP A 435 35.37 36.10 5.43
CA ASP A 435 35.05 34.84 6.12
C ASP A 435 33.56 34.44 5.99
N PHE A 436 32.73 35.24 5.35
CA PHE A 436 31.28 34.98 5.24
C PHE A 436 30.87 34.54 3.86
N GLU A 437 30.08 33.47 3.78
CA GLU A 437 29.38 33.00 2.61
C GLU A 437 27.91 33.31 2.75
N LEU A 438 27.34 34.03 1.78
CA LEU A 438 25.95 34.44 1.78
C LEU A 438 25.23 33.87 0.55
N THR A 439 24.16 33.12 0.79
CA THR A 439 23.19 32.80 -0.25
C THR A 439 21.81 33.27 0.15
N ALA A 440 21.08 33.86 -0.80
CA ALA A 440 19.72 34.32 -0.59
C ALA A 440 18.85 33.99 -1.81
N LEU A 441 17.61 33.63 -1.56
CA LEU A 441 16.61 33.35 -2.57
C LEU A 441 15.31 34.11 -2.22
N LEU A 442 14.74 34.77 -3.21
CA LEU A 442 13.39 35.30 -3.14
C LEU A 442 12.58 34.71 -4.30
N GLY A 443 11.44 34.09 -3.99
CA GLY A 443 10.62 33.41 -4.98
C GLY A 443 9.15 33.72 -4.86
N ALA A 444 8.45 33.66 -6.00
CA ALA A 444 7.01 33.72 -6.10
C ALA A 444 6.51 32.54 -6.93
N ASN A 445 5.47 31.87 -6.45
CA ASN A 445 4.86 30.73 -7.11
C ASN A 445 3.36 30.93 -7.30
N ARG A 446 2.84 30.48 -8.42
CA ARG A 446 1.40 30.33 -8.66
C ARG A 446 1.11 28.90 -9.08
N MET A 447 0.37 28.18 -8.25
CA MET A 447 -0.11 26.83 -8.49
C MET A 447 -1.60 26.86 -8.87
N LYS A 448 -1.99 26.07 -9.87
CA LYS A 448 -3.39 25.76 -10.16
C LYS A 448 -3.54 24.26 -10.38
N THR A 449 -4.54 23.65 -9.70
CA THR A 449 -4.96 22.25 -9.91
C THR A 449 -6.37 22.20 -10.47
N PHE A 450 -6.56 21.27 -11.40
CA PHE A 450 -7.87 20.90 -11.95
C PHE A 450 -8.05 19.39 -11.82
N ARG A 451 -9.19 18.95 -11.32
CA ARG A 451 -9.58 17.53 -11.25
C ARG A 451 -10.97 17.36 -11.82
N LYS A 452 -11.15 16.30 -12.62
CA LYS A 452 -12.45 15.87 -13.09
C LYS A 452 -12.56 14.36 -12.95
N ARG A 453 -13.69 13.90 -12.43
CA ARG A 453 -14.07 12.48 -12.41
C ARG A 453 -15.47 12.35 -12.99
N THR A 454 -15.61 11.35 -13.88
CA THR A 454 -16.92 10.91 -14.37
C THR A 454 -16.99 9.41 -14.13
N THR A 455 -18.05 8.95 -13.49
CA THR A 455 -18.35 7.53 -13.33
C THR A 455 -19.70 7.25 -13.94
N LEU A 456 -19.77 6.24 -14.79
CA LEU A 456 -20.98 5.70 -15.36
C LEU A 456 -21.12 4.24 -14.94
N ALA A 457 -22.27 3.85 -14.44
CA ALA A 457 -22.56 2.47 -14.04
C ALA A 457 -23.90 2.02 -14.62
N SER A 458 -23.98 0.72 -14.94
CA SER A 458 -25.26 0.09 -15.31
C SER A 458 -26.21 0.03 -14.11
N SER A 459 -27.50 0.01 -14.35
CA SER A 459 -28.55 -0.12 -13.34
C SER A 459 -29.35 -1.41 -13.55
N GLY A 460 -29.74 -2.08 -12.46
CA GLY A 460 -30.55 -3.30 -12.49
C GLY A 460 -29.88 -4.53 -13.09
N GLY A 461 -28.55 -4.47 -13.31
CA GLY A 461 -27.79 -5.54 -13.94
C GLY A 461 -27.61 -5.34 -15.46
N LEU A 462 -27.08 -6.37 -16.12
CA LEU A 462 -26.91 -6.45 -17.58
C LEU A 462 -27.98 -7.36 -18.20
N VAL A 463 -28.34 -7.11 -19.45
CA VAL A 463 -29.35 -7.92 -20.21
C VAL A 463 -28.65 -9.04 -21.01
N ILE A 464 -27.53 -8.72 -21.65
CA ILE A 464 -26.80 -9.63 -22.54
C ILE A 464 -25.47 -10.00 -21.85
N ASP A 465 -25.23 -11.31 -21.74
CA ASP A 465 -24.00 -11.82 -21.10
C ASP A 465 -22.74 -11.45 -21.89
N GLY A 466 -21.68 -11.10 -21.18
CA GLY A 466 -20.39 -10.74 -21.77
C GLY A 466 -20.38 -9.45 -22.59
N PHE A 467 -21.50 -8.75 -22.74
CA PHE A 467 -21.56 -7.45 -23.42
C PHE A 467 -21.45 -6.30 -22.41
N PHE A 468 -20.22 -5.93 -22.06
CA PHE A 468 -19.90 -4.86 -21.11
C PHE A 468 -20.05 -3.48 -21.74
N ASN A 469 -21.23 -2.90 -21.61
CA ASN A 469 -21.57 -1.59 -22.13
C ASN A 469 -22.71 -0.96 -21.30
N ILE A 470 -22.71 0.35 -21.13
CA ILE A 470 -23.78 1.08 -20.43
C ILE A 470 -25.15 0.87 -21.11
N ALA A 471 -25.17 0.76 -22.44
CA ALA A 471 -26.40 0.49 -23.19
C ALA A 471 -27.00 -0.89 -22.93
N ASN A 472 -26.27 -1.82 -22.34
CA ASN A 472 -26.71 -3.16 -21.93
C ASN A 472 -27.32 -3.19 -20.52
N SER A 473 -27.62 -2.05 -19.94
CA SER A 473 -28.25 -1.92 -18.63
C SER A 473 -29.68 -2.45 -18.65
N ALA A 474 -30.06 -3.26 -17.65
CA ALA A 474 -31.41 -3.80 -17.53
C ALA A 474 -32.44 -2.69 -17.21
N GLU A 475 -32.02 -1.66 -16.51
CA GLU A 475 -32.80 -0.46 -16.23
C GLU A 475 -32.12 0.75 -16.89
N SER A 476 -32.88 1.79 -17.19
CA SER A 476 -32.30 2.99 -17.79
C SER A 476 -31.32 3.66 -16.81
N PRO A 477 -30.02 3.78 -17.12
CA PRO A 477 -29.05 4.41 -16.25
C PRO A 477 -29.27 5.94 -16.08
N LEU A 478 -30.13 6.54 -16.93
CA LEU A 478 -30.50 7.96 -16.86
C LEU A 478 -31.73 8.21 -15.98
N THR A 479 -32.55 7.20 -15.67
CA THR A 479 -33.77 7.33 -14.87
C THR A 479 -33.61 6.82 -13.44
N THR A 480 -32.72 5.90 -13.24
CA THR A 480 -32.30 5.43 -11.92
C THR A 480 -30.87 5.96 -11.71
N TYR A 481 -30.68 6.79 -10.69
CA TYR A 481 -29.31 7.04 -10.23
C TYR A 481 -28.75 5.71 -9.76
N ALA A 482 -27.95 5.08 -10.60
CA ALA A 482 -27.06 4.04 -10.09
C ALA A 482 -26.26 4.69 -8.98
N ASP A 483 -26.29 4.12 -7.79
CA ASP A 483 -25.57 4.67 -6.59
C ASP A 483 -24.09 4.93 -6.87
N ASP A 484 -23.54 4.34 -7.91
CA ASP A 484 -22.16 4.42 -8.37
C ASP A 484 -21.88 5.47 -9.46
N SER A 485 -22.89 6.14 -10.02
CA SER A 485 -22.67 7.18 -11.06
C SER A 485 -22.37 8.53 -10.44
N SER A 486 -21.31 9.20 -10.85
CA SER A 486 -20.90 10.51 -10.33
C SER A 486 -20.24 11.38 -11.39
N TYR A 487 -20.35 12.68 -11.21
CA TYR A 487 -19.67 13.71 -12.00
C TYR A 487 -19.11 14.78 -11.07
N ASP A 488 -17.81 14.76 -10.87
CA ASP A 488 -17.13 15.64 -9.93
C ASP A 488 -16.11 16.52 -10.66
N ILE A 489 -16.13 17.80 -10.41
CA ILE A 489 -15.09 18.74 -10.83
C ILE A 489 -14.60 19.50 -9.61
N SER A 490 -13.29 19.62 -9.49
CA SER A 490 -12.70 20.48 -8.47
C SER A 490 -11.51 21.28 -9.01
N GLU A 491 -11.43 22.52 -8.59
CA GLU A 491 -10.31 23.42 -8.87
C GLU A 491 -9.75 23.98 -7.56
N LYS A 492 -8.44 24.17 -7.53
CA LYS A 492 -7.72 24.79 -6.42
C LYS A 492 -6.62 25.67 -6.96
N GLY A 493 -6.43 26.82 -6.35
CA GLY A 493 -5.35 27.76 -6.63
C GLY A 493 -4.63 28.17 -5.35
N ILE A 494 -3.30 28.22 -5.41
CA ILE A 494 -2.45 28.78 -4.36
C ILE A 494 -1.48 29.77 -5.00
N ASN A 495 -1.43 30.98 -4.43
CA ASN A 495 -0.36 31.94 -4.72
C ASN A 495 0.59 31.93 -3.52
N SER A 496 1.88 32.08 -3.79
CA SER A 496 2.89 31.99 -2.73
C SER A 496 3.98 33.02 -2.93
N LEU A 497 4.46 33.56 -1.82
CA LEU A 497 5.71 34.31 -1.73
C LEU A 497 6.61 33.61 -0.73
N TYR A 498 7.86 33.36 -1.09
CA TYR A 498 8.79 32.64 -0.25
C TYR A 498 10.21 33.15 -0.41
N GLY A 499 11.03 32.92 0.61
CA GLY A 499 12.44 33.25 0.54
C GLY A 499 13.26 32.43 1.49
N SER A 500 14.54 32.33 1.22
CA SER A 500 15.52 31.74 2.10
C SER A 500 16.80 32.58 2.13
N PHE A 501 17.50 32.47 3.24
CA PHE A 501 18.75 33.15 3.51
C PHE A 501 19.65 32.16 4.26
N SER A 502 20.85 31.95 3.75
CA SER A 502 21.88 31.12 4.39
C SER A 502 23.15 31.95 4.55
N LEU A 503 23.64 32.02 5.78
CA LEU A 503 24.87 32.71 6.16
C LEU A 503 25.83 31.71 6.73
N GLY A 504 26.94 31.45 6.04
CA GLY A 504 28.09 30.68 6.50
C GLY A 504 29.16 31.61 7.06
N TRP A 505 29.76 31.23 8.20
CA TRP A 505 30.93 31.93 8.79
C TRP A 505 32.08 30.94 8.97
N LYS A 506 33.21 31.25 8.31
CA LYS A 506 34.45 30.47 8.38
C LYS A 506 34.29 28.98 8.07
N ARG A 507 33.28 28.58 7.28
CA ARG A 507 32.87 27.18 7.06
C ARG A 507 32.50 26.42 8.33
N MET A 508 32.42 27.11 9.47
CA MET A 508 32.21 26.54 10.79
C MET A 508 30.77 26.69 11.27
N LEU A 509 30.18 27.86 11.08
CA LEU A 509 28.83 28.15 11.57
C LEU A 509 27.94 28.57 10.43
N TYR A 510 26.81 27.91 10.26
CA TYR A 510 25.82 28.22 9.26
C TYR A 510 24.47 28.50 9.91
N LEU A 511 23.85 29.60 9.49
CA LEU A 511 22.49 29.95 9.85
C LEU A 511 21.64 29.98 8.59
N ASP A 512 20.65 29.07 8.52
CA ASP A 512 19.67 29.02 7.44
C ASP A 512 18.31 29.49 7.98
N VAL A 513 17.71 30.44 7.30
CA VAL A 513 16.37 30.95 7.59
C VAL A 513 15.56 30.88 6.33
N ALA A 514 14.36 30.32 6.39
CA ALA A 514 13.41 30.34 5.28
C ALA A 514 12.03 30.71 5.80
N ALA A 515 11.26 31.33 4.94
CA ALA A 515 9.88 31.69 5.23
C ALA A 515 9.04 31.60 3.96
N ARG A 516 7.78 31.23 4.14
CA ARG A 516 6.81 31.15 3.07
C ARG A 516 5.45 31.65 3.54
N ASN A 517 4.76 32.36 2.68
CA ASN A 517 3.36 32.69 2.84
C ASN A 517 2.55 32.18 1.66
N ASP A 518 1.51 31.42 1.93
CA ASP A 518 0.58 30.89 0.93
C ASP A 518 -0.80 31.54 1.08
N TRP A 519 -1.45 31.85 -0.04
CA TRP A 519 -2.84 32.28 -0.14
C TRP A 519 -3.62 31.19 -0.89
N SER A 520 -4.45 30.43 -0.16
CA SER A 520 -5.18 29.28 -0.73
C SER A 520 -6.65 29.65 -1.02
N SER A 521 -7.12 29.21 -2.18
CA SER A 521 -8.55 29.33 -2.55
C SER A 521 -9.49 28.39 -1.78
N THR A 522 -8.96 27.51 -0.91
CA THR A 522 -9.75 26.56 -0.13
C THR A 522 -10.05 27.03 1.29
N LEU A 523 -9.53 28.20 1.68
CA LEU A 523 -9.76 28.84 2.95
C LEU A 523 -10.62 30.11 2.78
N PRO A 524 -11.25 30.65 3.86
CA PRO A 524 -12.08 31.83 3.81
C PRO A 524 -11.33 33.02 3.21
N VAL A 525 -11.98 33.82 2.37
CA VAL A 525 -11.33 34.95 1.65
C VAL A 525 -10.64 35.93 2.60
N ASP A 526 -11.23 36.14 3.78
CA ASP A 526 -10.71 37.11 4.78
C ASP A 526 -9.59 36.49 5.63
N ASP A 527 -9.37 35.13 5.57
CA ASP A 527 -8.38 34.39 6.33
C ASP A 527 -7.77 33.22 5.50
N ASN A 528 -7.42 33.52 4.24
CA ASN A 528 -6.86 32.53 3.32
C ASN A 528 -5.32 32.50 3.29
N SER A 529 -4.69 33.34 4.12
CA SER A 529 -3.25 33.53 4.19
C SER A 529 -2.66 32.78 5.39
N TYR A 530 -1.65 31.98 5.15
CA TYR A 530 -0.93 31.32 6.23
C TYR A 530 0.58 31.38 6.01
N PHE A 531 1.27 31.75 7.08
CA PHE A 531 2.72 31.98 7.11
C PHE A 531 3.41 30.89 7.92
N TYR A 532 4.50 30.34 7.38
CA TYR A 532 5.30 29.34 8.07
C TYR A 532 6.81 29.57 7.87
N PRO A 533 7.51 29.87 8.99
CA PRO A 533 8.95 30.06 9.01
C PRO A 533 9.69 28.75 9.28
N SER A 534 10.97 28.76 8.92
CA SER A 534 11.93 27.78 9.40
C SER A 534 13.29 28.41 9.71
N THR A 535 13.98 27.89 10.71
CA THR A 535 15.34 28.30 11.07
C THR A 535 16.16 27.06 11.41
N SER A 536 17.37 26.98 10.86
CA SER A 536 18.33 25.93 11.12
C SER A 536 19.69 26.51 11.45
N LEU A 537 20.34 25.97 12.47
CA LEU A 537 21.72 26.29 12.86
C LEU A 537 22.57 25.04 12.72
N SER A 538 23.67 25.15 11.98
CA SER A 538 24.66 24.07 11.83
C SER A 538 26.03 24.55 12.32
N PHE A 539 26.67 23.76 13.19
CA PHE A 539 27.98 24.00 13.73
C PHE A 539 28.95 22.88 13.38
N VAL A 540 29.88 23.15 12.47
CA VAL A 540 30.94 22.23 12.04
C VAL A 540 32.07 22.32 13.04
N PHE A 541 32.01 21.54 14.11
CA PHE A 541 32.98 21.61 15.23
C PHE A 541 34.34 21.03 14.85
N SER A 542 34.45 20.23 13.81
CA SER A 542 35.72 19.72 13.29
C SER A 542 36.64 20.84 12.76
N GLU A 543 36.11 22.00 12.42
CA GLU A 543 36.92 23.16 12.00
C GLU A 543 37.74 23.78 13.15
N ILE A 544 37.39 23.46 14.38
CA ILE A 544 38.11 23.97 15.61
C ILE A 544 38.76 22.86 16.41
N ILE A 545 38.55 21.60 16.08
CA ILE A 545 39.12 20.44 16.75
C ILE A 545 40.17 19.82 15.83
N ASP A 546 41.44 19.95 16.17
CA ASP A 546 42.50 19.22 15.48
C ASP A 546 42.54 17.78 16.00
N SER A 547 41.96 16.85 15.23
CA SER A 547 41.85 15.45 15.60
C SER A 547 42.31 14.55 14.45
N SER A 548 43.13 13.59 14.75
CA SER A 548 43.55 12.54 13.81
C SER A 548 42.51 11.43 13.63
N ILE A 549 41.39 11.50 14.36
CA ILE A 549 40.33 10.47 14.36
C ILE A 549 39.06 10.99 13.73
N ILE A 550 38.70 12.27 13.93
CA ILE A 550 37.48 12.90 13.43
C ILE A 550 37.87 13.72 12.20
N ASP A 551 37.38 13.25 11.03
CA ASP A 551 37.59 13.92 9.73
C ASP A 551 36.58 15.04 9.53
N PHE A 552 35.33 14.81 10.00
CA PHE A 552 34.24 15.76 9.92
C PHE A 552 33.31 15.59 11.13
N GLY A 553 32.87 16.70 11.70
CA GLY A 553 31.91 16.69 12.80
C GLY A 553 31.03 17.92 12.77
N LYS A 554 29.69 17.69 12.78
CA LYS A 554 28.66 18.72 12.67
C LYS A 554 27.53 18.47 13.65
N PHE A 555 27.14 19.51 14.42
CA PHE A 555 25.85 19.60 15.10
C PHE A 555 24.86 20.40 14.28
N ARG A 556 23.58 20.00 14.32
CA ARG A 556 22.46 20.74 13.71
C ARG A 556 21.29 20.86 14.67
N ALA A 557 20.63 22.01 14.65
CA ALA A 557 19.41 22.25 15.38
C ALA A 557 18.46 23.04 14.50
N SER A 558 17.20 22.66 14.43
CA SER A 558 16.22 23.39 13.63
C SER A 558 14.84 23.45 14.28
N VAL A 559 14.12 24.51 13.95
CA VAL A 559 12.69 24.66 14.22
C VAL A 559 12.00 25.10 12.93
N ALA A 560 10.88 24.47 12.62
CA ALA A 560 10.14 24.80 11.41
C ALA A 560 8.65 24.59 11.61
N GLN A 561 7.89 25.34 10.83
CA GLN A 561 6.45 25.16 10.69
C GLN A 561 6.10 24.83 9.25
N ALA A 562 5.04 24.03 9.07
CA ALA A 562 4.44 23.73 7.79
C ALA A 562 2.92 23.74 7.95
N GLY A 563 2.22 24.44 7.07
CA GLY A 563 0.76 24.44 7.07
C GLY A 563 0.19 23.44 6.08
N SER A 564 -1.04 22.98 6.30
CA SER A 564 -1.83 22.21 5.32
C SER A 564 -3.22 22.85 5.21
N ASP A 565 -3.71 23.05 3.98
CA ASP A 565 -4.98 23.68 3.73
C ASP A 565 -6.13 22.67 3.55
N ALA A 566 -7.37 23.17 3.50
CA ALA A 566 -8.57 22.36 3.35
C ALA A 566 -8.73 21.79 1.93
N SER A 567 -9.61 20.82 1.80
CA SER A 567 -10.08 20.33 0.51
C SER A 567 -10.92 21.41 -0.20
N PRO A 568 -10.97 21.46 -1.55
CA PRO A 568 -11.86 22.34 -2.26
C PRO A 568 -13.33 22.22 -1.82
N TYR A 569 -14.05 23.35 -1.78
CA TYR A 569 -15.49 23.42 -1.46
C TYR A 569 -15.89 23.03 -0.04
N SER A 570 -14.97 23.14 0.92
CA SER A 570 -15.21 22.81 2.34
C SER A 570 -15.84 23.96 3.15
N LEU A 571 -16.10 25.11 2.54
CA LEU A 571 -16.52 26.33 3.25
C LEU A 571 -18.03 26.54 3.25
N ALA A 572 -18.78 25.94 2.32
CA ALA A 572 -20.20 26.19 2.17
C ALA A 572 -21.00 24.91 1.93
N ASP A 573 -22.16 24.85 2.57
CA ASP A 573 -23.11 23.77 2.33
C ASP A 573 -23.72 23.91 0.93
N VAL A 574 -23.83 22.78 0.21
CA VAL A 574 -24.51 22.69 -1.06
C VAL A 574 -25.62 21.65 -0.98
N PHE A 575 -26.77 21.94 -1.57
CA PHE A 575 -27.87 20.98 -1.64
C PHE A 575 -27.58 19.93 -2.70
N ASN A 576 -27.70 18.66 -2.32
CA ASN A 576 -27.51 17.56 -3.22
C ASN A 576 -28.83 17.15 -3.88
N PRO A 577 -28.87 16.94 -5.21
CA PRO A 577 -30.07 16.39 -5.86
C PRO A 577 -30.39 14.99 -5.27
N MET A 578 -31.67 14.73 -5.09
CA MET A 578 -32.19 13.48 -4.52
C MET A 578 -33.15 12.82 -5.53
N PRO A 579 -32.66 11.99 -6.40
CA PRO A 579 -33.53 11.22 -7.30
C PRO A 579 -34.20 10.05 -6.56
N PRO A 580 -35.35 9.52 -7.10
CA PRO A 580 -36.03 10.05 -8.28
C PRO A 580 -36.75 11.35 -8.01
N ASN A 581 -36.96 12.17 -9.06
CA ASN A 581 -37.75 13.37 -8.96
C ASN A 581 -39.18 13.08 -8.52
N PHE A 582 -39.81 14.03 -7.84
CA PHE A 582 -41.25 13.95 -7.54
C PHE A 582 -42.04 14.46 -8.76
N GLY A 583 -42.41 13.54 -9.65
CA GLY A 583 -42.98 13.89 -10.96
C GLY A 583 -41.96 14.66 -11.81
N SER A 584 -42.26 15.90 -12.22
CA SER A 584 -41.37 16.79 -12.94
C SER A 584 -40.53 17.67 -12.01
N ASN A 585 -40.71 17.60 -10.68
CA ASN A 585 -40.03 18.47 -9.72
C ASN A 585 -38.76 17.80 -9.19
N PRO A 586 -37.57 18.40 -9.36
CA PRO A 586 -36.36 17.89 -8.76
C PRO A 586 -36.40 18.03 -7.22
N LEU A 587 -35.98 16.97 -6.56
CA LEU A 587 -35.81 16.98 -5.12
C LEU A 587 -34.36 17.26 -4.75
N TYR A 588 -34.19 17.97 -3.64
CA TYR A 588 -32.87 18.26 -3.06
C TYR A 588 -32.84 17.90 -1.58
N ARG A 589 -31.68 17.47 -1.11
CA ARG A 589 -31.44 17.22 0.33
C ARG A 589 -30.33 18.10 0.85
N VAL A 590 -30.41 18.44 2.11
CA VAL A 590 -29.30 19.03 2.89
C VAL A 590 -28.14 18.05 2.89
N PRO A 591 -26.86 18.50 2.76
CA PRO A 591 -25.71 17.62 2.86
C PRO A 591 -25.67 16.93 4.23
N GLN A 592 -25.17 15.72 4.29
CA GLN A 592 -25.03 14.98 5.56
C GLN A 592 -23.97 15.60 6.47
N SER A 593 -22.92 16.17 5.89
CA SER A 593 -21.87 16.87 6.62
C SER A 593 -22.02 18.38 6.44
N ARG A 594 -22.13 19.10 7.56
CA ARG A 594 -22.12 20.57 7.55
C ARG A 594 -20.72 21.07 7.29
N GLN A 595 -20.56 21.92 6.28
CA GLN A 595 -19.30 22.58 5.94
C GLN A 595 -19.02 23.73 6.92
N ASN A 596 -17.78 24.22 6.92
CA ASN A 596 -17.35 25.24 7.89
C ASN A 596 -16.79 26.47 7.18
N PRO A 597 -17.49 27.64 7.24
CA PRO A 597 -17.03 28.88 6.60
C PRO A 597 -15.85 29.55 7.32
N THR A 598 -15.43 29.04 8.49
CA THR A 598 -14.36 29.63 9.33
C THR A 598 -13.17 28.68 9.48
N LEU A 599 -12.94 27.79 8.49
CA LEU A 599 -11.79 26.89 8.51
C LEU A 599 -10.49 27.67 8.47
N VAL A 600 -9.54 27.23 9.28
CA VAL A 600 -8.12 27.63 9.24
C VAL A 600 -7.26 26.49 8.74
N ASN A 601 -6.01 26.76 8.39
CA ASN A 601 -5.06 25.72 7.98
C ASN A 601 -4.65 24.84 9.17
N GLU A 602 -4.36 23.57 8.91
CA GLU A 602 -3.63 22.73 9.86
C GLU A 602 -2.21 23.25 10.00
N LEU A 603 -1.64 23.18 11.21
CA LEU A 603 -0.29 23.65 11.49
C LEU A 603 0.58 22.56 12.13
N THR A 604 1.64 22.19 11.45
CA THR A 604 2.67 21.29 11.95
C THR A 604 3.89 22.10 12.41
N THR A 605 4.32 21.92 13.64
CA THR A 605 5.57 22.47 14.20
C THR A 605 6.52 21.32 14.51
N GLU A 606 7.77 21.43 14.07
CA GLU A 606 8.81 20.43 14.28
C GLU A 606 10.08 21.05 14.86
N TYR A 607 10.66 20.37 15.84
CA TYR A 607 11.99 20.61 16.38
C TYR A 607 12.88 19.43 16.01
N GLU A 608 14.09 19.69 15.52
CA GLU A 608 15.08 18.67 15.22
C GLU A 608 16.43 19.04 15.82
N PHE A 609 17.11 18.04 16.39
CA PHE A 609 18.50 18.11 16.84
C PHE A 609 19.25 16.92 16.26
N GLY A 610 20.40 17.15 15.68
CA GLY A 610 21.18 16.07 15.07
C GLY A 610 22.67 16.32 15.08
N PHE A 611 23.41 15.25 14.84
CA PHE A 611 24.84 15.32 14.59
C PHE A 611 25.25 14.36 13.47
N ASP A 612 26.28 14.75 12.71
CA ASP A 612 26.93 13.98 11.66
C ASP A 612 28.42 13.95 11.97
N ILE A 613 28.99 12.76 12.11
CA ILE A 613 30.41 12.55 12.42
C ILE A 613 30.99 11.57 11.41
N ARG A 614 32.13 11.92 10.83
CA ARG A 614 32.95 11.02 10.00
C ARG A 614 34.33 10.88 10.65
N MET A 615 34.81 9.66 10.65
CA MET A 615 36.03 9.29 11.38
C MET A 615 36.88 8.32 10.55
N LEU A 616 38.18 8.25 10.93
CA LEU A 616 39.14 7.26 10.45
C LEU A 616 39.30 7.32 8.93
N ASP A 617 39.64 8.48 8.38
CA ASP A 617 39.74 8.74 6.94
C ASP A 617 38.42 8.46 6.18
N ASN A 618 37.30 8.91 6.76
CA ASN A 618 35.92 8.69 6.31
C ASN A 618 35.51 7.21 6.26
N ARG A 619 36.22 6.32 6.98
CA ARG A 619 35.89 4.89 7.03
C ARG A 619 34.73 4.55 7.94
N LEU A 620 34.35 5.46 8.82
CA LEU A 620 33.20 5.32 9.71
C LEU A 620 32.39 6.60 9.70
N PHE A 621 31.07 6.48 9.53
CA PHE A 621 30.16 7.61 9.67
C PHE A 621 29.03 7.30 10.66
N ILE A 622 28.58 8.31 11.37
CA ILE A 622 27.46 8.30 12.30
C ILE A 622 26.60 9.52 11.98
N ASP A 623 25.34 9.31 11.62
CA ASP A 623 24.32 10.36 11.51
C ASP A 623 23.20 10.03 12.49
N ALA A 624 22.93 10.94 13.42
CA ALA A 624 21.86 10.75 14.39
C ALA A 624 21.01 12.01 14.52
N ALA A 625 19.70 11.83 14.66
CA ALA A 625 18.75 12.91 14.84
C ALA A 625 17.65 12.53 15.82
N TYR A 626 17.29 13.48 16.68
CA TYR A 626 16.05 13.47 17.45
C TYR A 626 15.09 14.47 16.83
N TYR A 627 13.84 14.09 16.68
CA TYR A 627 12.76 14.96 16.19
C TYR A 627 11.55 14.93 17.12
N ASP A 628 10.86 16.06 17.20
CA ASP A 628 9.57 16.21 17.90
C ASP A 628 8.67 17.09 17.05
N ARG A 629 7.58 16.51 16.59
CA ARG A 629 6.63 17.10 15.63
C ARG A 629 5.23 17.07 16.19
N THR A 630 4.58 18.22 16.23
CA THR A 630 3.18 18.36 16.67
C THR A 630 2.36 19.00 15.55
N THR A 631 1.21 18.38 15.21
CA THR A 631 0.23 18.90 14.27
C THR A 631 -1.05 19.27 15.01
N LYS A 632 -1.49 20.52 14.87
CA LYS A 632 -2.69 21.11 15.50
C LYS A 632 -3.70 21.55 14.45
N ASP A 633 -4.93 21.86 14.93
CA ASP A 633 -6.02 22.39 14.11
C ASP A 633 -6.37 21.48 12.92
N GLN A 634 -6.29 20.16 13.12
CA GLN A 634 -6.55 19.19 12.06
C GLN A 634 -7.98 19.29 11.55
N ILE A 635 -8.17 19.14 10.24
CA ILE A 635 -9.46 19.31 9.58
C ILE A 635 -10.11 17.95 9.39
N PHE A 636 -11.19 17.68 10.14
CA PHE A 636 -11.94 16.44 10.02
C PHE A 636 -13.42 16.58 10.39
N ASN A 637 -14.20 15.59 9.95
CA ASN A 637 -15.63 15.53 10.26
C ASN A 637 -15.85 14.93 11.66
N VAL A 638 -16.55 15.68 12.49
CA VAL A 638 -17.02 15.25 13.83
C VAL A 638 -18.50 14.86 13.75
N SER A 639 -18.86 13.75 14.35
CA SER A 639 -20.27 13.31 14.41
C SER A 639 -21.15 14.37 15.07
N SER A 640 -22.33 14.58 14.52
CA SER A 640 -23.32 15.53 15.01
C SER A 640 -24.64 14.82 15.30
N PRO A 641 -25.37 15.19 16.38
CA PRO A 641 -26.68 14.59 16.65
C PRO A 641 -27.65 14.86 15.49
N SER A 642 -28.33 13.80 15.03
CA SER A 642 -29.24 13.86 13.87
C SER A 642 -30.36 14.91 13.95
N PRO A 643 -30.87 15.31 15.14
CA PRO A 643 -31.83 16.39 15.23
C PRO A 643 -31.35 17.76 14.74
N THR A 644 -30.03 17.95 14.57
CA THR A 644 -29.45 19.16 13.95
C THR A 644 -29.68 19.25 12.45
N GLY A 645 -30.16 18.17 11.81
CA GLY A 645 -30.29 18.04 10.37
C GLY A 645 -29.02 17.55 9.67
N TYR A 646 -27.92 17.37 10.40
CA TYR A 646 -26.63 16.87 9.91
C TYR A 646 -26.20 15.63 10.72
N THR A 647 -25.48 14.73 10.10
CA THR A 647 -24.85 13.58 10.77
C THR A 647 -23.40 13.85 11.17
N SER A 648 -22.79 14.87 10.57
CA SER A 648 -21.44 15.33 10.91
C SER A 648 -21.25 16.79 10.59
N ARG A 649 -20.16 17.37 11.10
CA ARG A 649 -19.71 18.75 10.78
C ARG A 649 -18.20 18.77 10.65
N LEU A 650 -17.72 19.55 9.69
CA LEU A 650 -16.30 19.76 9.44
C LEU A 650 -15.77 20.84 10.37
N LEU A 651 -14.70 20.55 11.09
CA LEU A 651 -14.09 21.46 12.07
C LEU A 651 -12.57 21.38 12.01
N ASN A 652 -11.93 22.46 12.47
CA ASN A 652 -10.55 22.41 12.93
C ASN A 652 -10.55 21.92 14.37
N ALA A 653 -9.92 20.78 14.63
CA ALA A 653 -9.81 20.19 15.95
C ALA A 653 -8.68 19.19 16.01
N GLY A 654 -8.29 18.82 17.21
CA GLY A 654 -7.34 17.75 17.44
C GLY A 654 -5.88 18.13 17.33
N GLU A 655 -5.09 17.39 18.08
CA GLU A 655 -3.65 17.53 18.16
C GLU A 655 -3.02 16.14 18.15
N MET A 656 -2.00 15.93 17.32
CA MET A 656 -1.21 14.70 17.26
C MET A 656 0.28 15.04 17.35
N ARG A 657 1.00 14.26 18.13
CA ARG A 657 2.45 14.38 18.33
C ARG A 657 3.17 13.14 17.82
N ASN A 658 4.24 13.35 17.07
CA ASN A 658 5.19 12.32 16.64
C ASN A 658 6.58 12.70 17.10
N TYR A 659 7.27 11.83 17.81
CA TYR A 659 8.63 12.08 18.22
C TYR A 659 9.46 10.79 18.16
N GLY A 660 10.76 10.94 17.95
CA GLY A 660 11.59 9.77 17.76
C GLY A 660 13.07 10.07 17.59
N PHE A 661 13.82 9.00 17.45
CA PHE A 661 15.25 9.02 17.25
C PHE A 661 15.63 8.25 15.99
N GLU A 662 16.46 8.84 15.15
CA GLU A 662 16.99 8.25 13.94
C GLU A 662 18.49 8.05 14.07
N LEU A 663 19.02 6.91 13.64
CA LEU A 663 20.42 6.57 13.66
C LEU A 663 20.84 5.92 12.35
N GLY A 664 21.82 6.51 11.67
CA GLY A 664 22.55 5.93 10.57
C GLY A 664 24.00 5.65 10.99
N LEU A 665 24.40 4.41 10.88
CA LEU A 665 25.79 3.99 11.09
C LEU A 665 26.29 3.33 9.82
N GLY A 666 27.52 3.60 9.43
CA GLY A 666 28.10 2.89 8.30
C GLY A 666 29.57 3.17 8.11
N GLY A 667 30.18 2.40 7.26
CA GLY A 667 31.58 2.57 6.92
C GLY A 667 32.17 1.42 6.15
N SER A 668 33.47 1.59 5.84
CA SER A 668 34.28 0.63 5.07
C SER A 668 35.42 0.12 5.94
N PRO A 669 35.16 -0.90 6.82
CA PRO A 669 36.17 -1.41 7.74
C PRO A 669 37.41 -1.98 7.00
N ILE A 670 37.23 -2.46 5.79
CA ILE A 670 38.35 -2.96 4.96
C ILE A 670 38.28 -2.30 3.60
N ASP A 671 39.35 -1.66 3.19
CA ASP A 671 39.59 -1.16 1.86
C ASP A 671 41.07 -1.32 1.50
N THR A 672 41.37 -2.21 0.58
CA THR A 672 42.74 -2.55 0.15
C THR A 672 43.01 -2.23 -1.32
N GLY A 673 42.08 -1.51 -1.98
CA GLY A 673 42.15 -1.24 -3.41
C GLY A 673 41.49 -2.34 -4.26
N ASP A 674 41.97 -3.59 -4.16
CA ASP A 674 41.35 -4.75 -4.83
C ASP A 674 40.12 -5.29 -4.10
N PHE A 675 40.01 -5.12 -2.79
CA PHE A 675 38.90 -5.60 -1.96
C PHE A 675 38.40 -4.50 -1.03
N SER A 676 37.10 -4.24 -1.08
CA SER A 676 36.40 -3.40 -0.10
C SER A 676 35.23 -4.14 0.55
N TRP A 677 34.99 -3.82 1.81
CA TRP A 677 33.84 -4.28 2.58
C TRP A 677 33.14 -3.09 3.18
N ASP A 678 31.89 -2.85 2.76
CA ASP A 678 31.04 -1.76 3.24
C ASP A 678 29.91 -2.29 4.10
N LEU A 679 29.62 -1.59 5.18
CA LEU A 679 28.54 -1.86 6.11
C LEU A 679 27.65 -0.63 6.28
N GLY A 680 26.36 -0.84 6.50
CA GLY A 680 25.42 0.20 6.84
C GLY A 680 24.29 -0.33 7.73
N LEU A 681 23.97 0.41 8.78
CA LEU A 681 22.85 0.15 9.67
C LEU A 681 22.00 1.41 9.78
N ASN A 682 20.72 1.29 9.59
CA ASN A 682 19.75 2.35 9.84
C ASN A 682 18.75 1.90 10.89
N LEU A 683 18.48 2.76 11.86
CA LEU A 683 17.52 2.53 12.92
C LEU A 683 16.63 3.77 13.07
N THR A 684 15.37 3.55 13.34
CA THR A 684 14.41 4.61 13.64
C THR A 684 13.50 4.14 14.75
N PHE A 685 13.48 4.87 15.85
CA PHE A 685 12.54 4.70 16.94
C PHE A 685 11.39 5.69 16.75
N ILE A 686 10.17 5.22 16.86
CA ILE A 686 8.96 5.99 16.52
C ILE A 686 8.03 5.98 17.72
N ASN A 687 7.61 7.17 18.14
CA ASN A 687 6.53 7.33 19.11
C ASN A 687 5.48 8.25 18.52
N ASN A 688 4.23 7.94 18.80
CA ASN A 688 3.08 8.71 18.34
C ASN A 688 2.03 8.77 19.43
N GLU A 689 1.35 9.92 19.55
CA GLU A 689 0.28 10.14 20.51
C GLU A 689 -0.81 11.03 19.92
N VAL A 690 -2.05 10.62 20.06
CA VAL A 690 -3.23 11.47 19.85
C VAL A 690 -3.45 12.28 21.13
N VAL A 691 -2.96 13.52 21.14
CA VAL A 691 -2.95 14.38 22.33
C VAL A 691 -4.36 14.84 22.67
N SER A 692 -5.15 15.22 21.67
CA SER A 692 -6.55 15.60 21.82
C SER A 692 -7.33 15.44 20.53
N LEU A 693 -8.64 15.29 20.64
CA LEU A 693 -9.57 15.38 19.52
C LEU A 693 -10.34 16.70 19.57
N LEU A 694 -11.59 16.70 20.01
CA LEU A 694 -12.38 17.92 20.14
C LEU A 694 -12.66 18.18 21.62
N LYS A 695 -12.30 19.38 22.10
CA LYS A 695 -12.56 19.82 23.47
C LYS A 695 -13.59 20.95 23.48
N ASP A 696 -14.37 21.06 24.58
CA ASP A 696 -15.23 22.18 24.86
C ASP A 696 -14.45 23.38 25.44
N GLU A 697 -15.12 24.48 25.72
CA GLU A 697 -14.51 25.70 26.29
C GLU A 697 -13.93 25.46 27.69
N ASP A 698 -14.39 24.43 28.42
CA ASP A 698 -13.91 24.05 29.73
C ASP A 698 -12.73 23.04 29.65
N GLY A 699 -12.35 22.62 28.43
CA GLY A 699 -11.25 21.67 28.18
C GLY A 699 -11.63 20.20 28.30
N ASN A 700 -12.92 19.86 28.41
CA ASN A 700 -13.37 18.46 28.45
C ASN A 700 -13.47 17.90 27.02
N SER A 701 -13.15 16.63 26.86
CA SER A 701 -13.28 15.95 25.58
C SER A 701 -14.75 15.80 25.18
N VAL A 702 -15.12 16.42 24.05
CA VAL A 702 -16.43 16.26 23.40
C VAL A 702 -16.45 15.03 22.50
N VAL A 703 -15.30 14.69 21.95
CA VAL A 703 -15.09 13.50 21.11
C VAL A 703 -13.89 12.75 21.66
N GLU A 704 -14.11 11.57 22.18
CA GLU A 704 -13.06 10.73 22.75
C GLU A 704 -12.37 9.85 21.69
N ASN A 705 -13.10 9.47 20.63
CA ASN A 705 -12.57 8.65 19.55
C ASN A 705 -13.26 8.88 18.21
N LEU A 706 -12.51 8.58 17.15
CA LEU A 706 -12.98 8.56 15.75
C LEU A 706 -12.76 7.16 15.18
N ALA A 707 -13.80 6.56 14.63
CA ALA A 707 -13.65 5.28 13.94
C ALA A 707 -12.93 5.45 12.60
N MET A 708 -11.86 4.71 12.40
CA MET A 708 -11.15 4.66 11.11
C MET A 708 -11.65 3.50 10.24
N GLY A 709 -12.15 2.44 10.83
CA GLY A 709 -12.58 1.21 10.19
C GLY A 709 -12.44 0.03 11.13
N GLY A 710 -12.44 -1.19 10.58
CA GLY A 710 -12.28 -2.38 11.39
C GLY A 710 -12.65 -3.64 10.64
N THR A 711 -12.66 -4.74 11.36
CA THR A 711 -13.19 -6.04 10.97
C THR A 711 -14.43 -6.36 11.78
N TRP A 712 -15.04 -7.54 11.62
CA TRP A 712 -16.14 -7.98 12.50
C TRP A 712 -15.72 -8.10 13.96
N ALA A 713 -14.43 -8.42 14.21
CA ALA A 713 -13.87 -8.64 15.54
C ALA A 713 -13.24 -7.39 16.13
N ALA A 714 -12.51 -6.61 15.35
CA ALA A 714 -11.67 -5.51 15.78
C ALA A 714 -12.11 -4.17 15.18
N SER A 715 -11.90 -3.07 15.91
CA SER A 715 -12.10 -1.71 15.41
C SER A 715 -10.81 -0.90 15.50
N LEU A 716 -10.46 -0.24 14.40
CA LEU A 716 -9.34 0.69 14.32
C LEU A 716 -9.84 2.09 14.65
N ARG A 717 -9.22 2.77 15.61
CA ARG A 717 -9.67 4.06 16.14
C ARG A 717 -8.51 5.07 16.21
N ILE A 718 -8.87 6.33 16.11
CA ILE A 718 -8.10 7.45 16.61
C ILE A 718 -8.71 7.79 17.97
N GLN A 719 -7.99 7.63 19.06
CA GLN A 719 -8.50 7.84 20.41
C GLN A 719 -7.52 8.67 21.23
N GLU A 720 -8.06 9.65 21.95
CA GLU A 720 -7.28 10.55 22.82
C GLU A 720 -6.51 9.76 23.88
N GLY A 721 -5.24 10.07 24.07
CA GLY A 721 -4.31 9.40 24.98
C GLY A 721 -3.72 8.09 24.48
N TYR A 722 -4.03 7.67 23.26
CA TYR A 722 -3.48 6.46 22.63
C TYR A 722 -2.66 6.80 21.40
N PRO A 723 -1.79 5.88 20.93
CA PRO A 723 -1.15 6.01 19.63
C PRO A 723 -2.19 6.04 18.50
N TYR A 724 -1.86 6.72 17.41
CA TYR A 724 -2.64 6.69 16.19
C TYR A 724 -2.80 5.26 15.66
N MET A 725 -3.92 4.93 15.00
CA MET A 725 -4.27 3.57 14.56
C MET A 725 -4.33 2.55 15.73
N ALA A 726 -4.94 2.96 16.84
CA ALA A 726 -5.19 2.08 17.98
C ALA A 726 -6.24 1.02 17.64
N LEU A 727 -5.93 -0.25 17.90
CA LEU A 727 -6.79 -1.39 17.66
C LEU A 727 -7.56 -1.74 18.95
N PHE A 728 -8.88 -1.83 18.87
CA PHE A 728 -9.78 -2.19 19.95
C PHE A 728 -10.58 -3.44 19.60
N GLY A 729 -10.69 -4.35 20.54
CA GLY A 729 -11.48 -5.58 20.41
C GLY A 729 -11.69 -6.25 21.76
N GLN A 730 -12.51 -7.31 21.80
CA GLN A 730 -12.59 -8.14 22.99
C GLN A 730 -11.24 -8.83 23.21
N ASN A 731 -10.77 -8.79 24.47
CA ASN A 731 -9.51 -9.35 24.91
C ASN A 731 -9.73 -10.60 25.79
N TYR A 732 -8.69 -11.38 26.00
CA TYR A 732 -8.68 -12.40 27.03
C TYR A 732 -8.80 -11.76 28.42
N THR A 733 -9.48 -12.42 29.34
CA THR A 733 -9.35 -12.11 30.76
C THR A 733 -8.17 -12.88 31.36
N TYR A 734 -7.49 -12.26 32.32
CA TYR A 734 -6.30 -12.80 32.95
C TYR A 734 -6.44 -12.84 34.47
N ASP A 735 -5.82 -13.84 35.10
CA ASP A 735 -5.65 -13.86 36.55
C ASP A 735 -4.55 -12.86 37.00
N SER A 736 -4.33 -12.77 38.33
CA SER A 736 -3.26 -11.89 38.88
C SER A 736 -1.85 -12.28 38.51
N ASN A 737 -1.63 -13.46 37.96
CA ASN A 737 -0.33 -13.99 37.53
C ASN A 737 -0.13 -13.84 36.01
N GLY A 738 -1.11 -13.31 35.28
CA GLY A 738 -1.07 -13.15 33.83
C GLY A 738 -1.49 -14.40 33.05
N ASN A 739 -2.08 -15.41 33.67
CA ASN A 739 -2.60 -16.57 32.98
C ASN A 739 -3.99 -16.29 32.41
N LYS A 740 -4.28 -16.80 31.22
CA LYS A 740 -5.61 -16.70 30.61
C LYS A 740 -6.64 -17.47 31.45
N ILE A 741 -7.77 -16.86 31.73
CA ILE A 741 -8.88 -17.48 32.45
C ILE A 741 -9.71 -18.29 31.48
N VAL A 742 -9.99 -19.54 31.89
CA VAL A 742 -10.89 -20.46 31.19
C VAL A 742 -12.15 -20.65 32.05
N GLY A 743 -13.31 -20.62 31.42
CA GLY A 743 -14.60 -20.84 32.10
C GLY A 743 -14.85 -22.30 32.39
N ASP A 744 -15.92 -22.56 33.17
CA ASP A 744 -16.36 -23.92 33.51
C ASP A 744 -16.76 -24.77 32.29
N ASP A 745 -16.96 -24.14 31.14
CA ASP A 745 -17.23 -24.77 29.85
C ASP A 745 -15.93 -25.16 29.07
N GLY A 746 -14.76 -24.92 29.64
CA GLY A 746 -13.47 -25.15 29.00
C GLY A 746 -13.05 -24.13 27.96
N VAL A 747 -13.81 -23.03 27.80
CA VAL A 747 -13.59 -21.97 26.81
C VAL A 747 -12.98 -20.73 27.48
N TYR A 748 -12.10 -20.00 26.79
CA TYR A 748 -11.55 -18.75 27.30
C TYR A 748 -12.65 -17.76 27.66
N VAL A 749 -12.48 -17.09 28.79
CA VAL A 749 -13.30 -15.94 29.18
C VAL A 749 -12.73 -14.70 28.51
N PHE A 750 -13.57 -13.95 27.82
CA PHE A 750 -13.22 -12.71 27.16
C PHE A 750 -13.88 -11.51 27.83
N THR A 751 -13.32 -10.32 27.65
CA THR A 751 -13.89 -9.08 28.17
C THR A 751 -15.23 -8.78 27.48
N ASP A 752 -16.16 -8.21 28.22
CA ASP A 752 -17.48 -7.83 27.68
C ASP A 752 -17.34 -6.65 26.71
N ASP A 753 -16.52 -5.67 27.06
CA ASP A 753 -16.26 -4.49 26.28
C ASP A 753 -15.03 -4.68 25.38
N ARG A 754 -14.93 -3.82 24.36
CA ARG A 754 -13.73 -3.73 23.53
C ARG A 754 -12.65 -2.93 24.25
N GLU A 755 -11.50 -3.55 24.46
CA GLU A 755 -10.31 -2.97 25.08
C GLU A 755 -9.26 -2.61 24.03
N TYR A 756 -8.31 -1.77 24.42
CA TYR A 756 -7.11 -1.49 23.62
C TYR A 756 -6.22 -2.73 23.55
N LEU A 757 -5.95 -3.18 22.34
CA LEU A 757 -5.14 -4.38 22.08
C LEU A 757 -3.70 -4.03 21.63
N GLY A 758 -3.46 -2.77 21.26
CA GLY A 758 -2.20 -2.27 20.73
C GLY A 758 -2.39 -1.30 19.56
N SER A 759 -1.31 -0.80 19.01
CA SER A 759 -1.31 0.08 17.83
C SER A 759 -0.66 -0.60 16.63
N ALA A 760 -1.09 -0.24 15.42
CA ALA A 760 -0.43 -0.69 14.20
C ALA A 760 0.90 0.03 13.89
N ILE A 761 1.29 1.01 14.70
CA ILE A 761 2.55 1.74 14.54
C ILE A 761 3.68 0.90 15.16
N ALA A 762 4.75 0.71 14.40
CA ALA A 762 5.96 0.07 14.91
C ALA A 762 6.69 0.96 15.93
N ASP A 763 7.28 0.37 16.97
CA ASP A 763 8.15 1.06 17.92
C ASP A 763 9.50 1.37 17.30
N ALA A 764 10.02 0.45 16.48
CA ALA A 764 11.27 0.64 15.75
C ALA A 764 11.27 -0.03 14.39
N VAL A 765 11.93 0.60 13.44
CA VAL A 765 12.20 0.02 12.10
C VAL A 765 13.65 0.23 11.74
N GLY A 766 14.21 -0.71 10.97
CA GLY A 766 15.60 -0.59 10.57
C GLY A 766 15.99 -1.47 9.40
N GLY A 767 17.25 -1.36 9.01
CA GLY A 767 17.84 -2.20 7.98
C GLY A 767 19.35 -2.25 8.07
N PHE A 768 19.87 -3.42 7.80
CA PHE A 768 21.30 -3.70 7.74
C PHE A 768 21.68 -4.05 6.30
N LYS A 769 22.67 -3.31 5.78
CA LYS A 769 23.23 -3.51 4.45
C LYS A 769 24.70 -3.92 4.56
N THR A 770 25.12 -4.88 3.76
CA THR A 770 26.54 -5.20 3.59
C THR A 770 26.88 -5.33 2.11
N SER A 771 28.09 -4.92 1.73
CA SER A 771 28.58 -5.02 0.33
C SER A 771 30.06 -5.40 0.33
N PHE A 772 30.39 -6.39 -0.46
CA PHE A 772 31.75 -6.87 -0.71
C PHE A 772 32.12 -6.60 -2.16
N SER A 773 33.14 -5.82 -2.41
CA SER A 773 33.69 -5.61 -3.75
C SER A 773 35.05 -6.28 -3.84
N TYR A 774 35.25 -7.10 -4.88
CA TYR A 774 36.53 -7.71 -5.19
C TYR A 774 36.80 -7.58 -6.68
N LYS A 775 37.73 -6.69 -7.05
CA LYS A 775 38.01 -6.34 -8.43
C LYS A 775 36.72 -5.97 -9.16
N ASN A 776 36.33 -6.76 -10.15
CA ASN A 776 35.14 -6.54 -10.98
C ASN A 776 33.84 -7.16 -10.39
N PHE A 777 33.91 -7.84 -9.27
CA PHE A 777 32.74 -8.44 -8.60
C PHE A 777 32.25 -7.56 -7.46
N ASN A 778 30.93 -7.44 -7.32
CA ASN A 778 30.30 -6.85 -6.16
C ASN A 778 29.16 -7.77 -5.68
N LEU A 779 29.21 -8.15 -4.41
CA LEU A 779 28.17 -8.91 -3.72
C LEU A 779 27.56 -8.03 -2.64
N SER A 780 26.26 -7.77 -2.71
CA SER A 780 25.55 -6.99 -1.69
C SER A 780 24.34 -7.72 -1.12
N ALA A 781 24.06 -7.49 0.16
CA ALA A 781 22.90 -8.04 0.85
C ALA A 781 22.21 -6.95 1.68
N LEU A 782 20.89 -7.06 1.81
CA LEU A 782 20.04 -6.20 2.61
C LEU A 782 19.12 -7.06 3.49
N ILE A 783 19.12 -6.77 4.79
CA ILE A 783 18.16 -7.30 5.76
C ILE A 783 17.40 -6.09 6.29
N ASP A 784 16.08 -6.19 6.43
CA ASP A 784 15.29 -5.19 7.14
C ASP A 784 14.46 -5.84 8.25
N PHE A 785 14.09 -5.04 9.24
CA PHE A 785 13.37 -5.49 10.42
C PHE A 785 12.44 -4.42 10.96
N GLN A 786 11.44 -4.89 11.67
CA GLN A 786 10.50 -4.11 12.45
C GLN A 786 10.36 -4.73 13.84
N VAL A 787 10.22 -3.87 14.84
CA VAL A 787 9.90 -4.25 16.22
C VAL A 787 8.70 -3.44 16.65
N GLY A 788 7.76 -4.09 17.30
CA GLY A 788 6.51 -3.48 17.75
C GLY A 788 5.48 -3.27 16.63
N GLY A 789 4.34 -2.78 17.06
CA GLY A 789 3.14 -2.75 16.27
C GLY A 789 2.37 -4.07 16.31
N ILE A 790 1.07 -4.00 16.02
CA ILE A 790 0.22 -5.19 15.95
C ILE A 790 -0.54 -5.26 14.63
N ILE A 791 -0.94 -6.47 14.27
CA ILE A 791 -1.77 -6.76 13.11
C ILE A 791 -2.88 -7.73 13.46
N HIS A 792 -4.11 -7.41 13.07
CA HIS A 792 -5.24 -8.34 13.14
C HIS A 792 -5.37 -9.06 11.81
N SER A 793 -5.33 -10.40 11.81
CA SER A 793 -5.45 -11.21 10.60
C SER A 793 -6.84 -11.79 10.44
N THR A 794 -7.57 -11.29 9.44
CA THR A 794 -8.86 -11.84 9.02
C THR A 794 -8.67 -13.15 8.24
N THR A 795 -7.57 -13.30 7.52
CA THR A 795 -7.23 -14.56 6.82
C THR A 795 -7.08 -15.72 7.79
N LEU A 796 -6.30 -15.55 8.87
CA LEU A 796 -6.15 -16.58 9.91
C LEU A 796 -7.46 -16.81 10.68
N GLN A 797 -8.20 -15.74 10.98
CA GLN A 797 -9.51 -15.82 11.61
C GLN A 797 -10.47 -16.72 10.81
N TRP A 798 -10.60 -16.47 9.50
CA TRP A 798 -11.49 -17.25 8.65
C TRP A 798 -10.99 -18.67 8.41
N SER A 799 -9.70 -18.88 8.24
CA SER A 799 -9.15 -20.23 8.05
C SER A 799 -9.36 -21.13 9.27
N LYS A 800 -9.34 -20.56 10.49
CA LYS A 800 -9.69 -21.27 11.74
C LYS A 800 -11.20 -21.50 11.82
N TYR A 801 -12.01 -20.47 11.57
CA TYR A 801 -13.47 -20.55 11.56
C TYR A 801 -13.97 -21.65 10.62
N SER A 802 -13.41 -21.71 9.42
CA SER A 802 -13.81 -22.66 8.38
C SER A 802 -13.18 -24.06 8.55
N GLY A 803 -12.32 -24.29 9.56
CA GLY A 803 -11.70 -25.58 9.80
C GLY A 803 -10.60 -25.96 8.79
N MET A 804 -10.10 -25.01 8.03
CA MET A 804 -9.00 -25.26 7.07
C MET A 804 -7.62 -25.14 7.69
N HIS A 805 -7.49 -24.34 8.77
CA HIS A 805 -6.20 -24.13 9.43
C HIS A 805 -5.69 -25.40 10.13
N PRO A 806 -4.38 -25.72 10.06
CA PRO A 806 -3.80 -26.90 10.72
C PRO A 806 -4.08 -26.96 12.22
N GLU A 807 -4.17 -25.82 12.90
CA GLU A 807 -4.48 -25.73 14.33
C GLU A 807 -5.84 -26.37 14.70
N THR A 808 -6.76 -26.46 13.73
CA THR A 808 -8.08 -27.08 13.95
C THR A 808 -8.04 -28.62 14.04
N VAL A 809 -6.91 -29.23 13.69
CA VAL A 809 -6.69 -30.70 13.75
C VAL A 809 -5.50 -31.08 14.63
N SER A 810 -4.60 -30.14 14.91
CA SER A 810 -3.47 -30.33 15.82
C SER A 810 -3.27 -29.07 16.64
N PHE A 811 -3.47 -29.14 17.93
CA PHE A 811 -3.41 -28.04 18.86
C PHE A 811 -2.47 -28.36 20.04
N ASN A 812 -1.54 -27.47 20.38
CA ASN A 812 -0.55 -27.63 21.44
C ASN A 812 0.22 -28.96 21.41
N GLY A 813 0.53 -29.46 20.21
CA GLY A 813 1.25 -30.75 20.05
C GLY A 813 0.36 -31.98 20.18
N GLU A 814 -0.92 -31.83 20.49
CA GLU A 814 -1.90 -32.91 20.41
C GLU A 814 -2.40 -33.07 18.97
N ALA A 815 -2.36 -34.31 18.45
CA ALA A 815 -2.87 -34.64 17.14
C ALA A 815 -4.36 -35.02 17.19
N ASP A 816 -5.06 -34.81 16.07
CA ASP A 816 -6.44 -35.20 15.85
C ASP A 816 -7.41 -34.67 16.94
N THR A 817 -7.26 -33.38 17.20
CA THR A 817 -8.08 -32.69 18.20
C THR A 817 -9.58 -32.67 17.87
N ARG A 818 -9.96 -32.89 16.62
CA ARG A 818 -11.39 -33.06 16.26
C ARG A 818 -11.98 -34.35 16.81
N ALA A 819 -11.25 -35.44 16.73
CA ALA A 819 -11.69 -36.71 17.29
C ALA A 819 -11.57 -36.76 18.82
N ASN A 820 -10.56 -36.10 19.37
CA ASN A 820 -10.20 -36.19 20.80
C ASN A 820 -10.64 -35.04 21.65
N GLY A 821 -11.14 -33.96 21.05
CA GLY A 821 -11.29 -32.65 21.71
C GLY A 821 -9.97 -31.94 21.90
N MET A 822 -9.98 -30.63 22.16
CA MET A 822 -8.78 -29.83 22.49
C MET A 822 -8.90 -29.25 23.90
N VAL A 823 -7.76 -29.06 24.57
CA VAL A 823 -7.67 -28.38 25.86
C VAL A 823 -7.05 -27.00 25.64
N LEU A 824 -7.76 -25.92 25.99
CA LEU A 824 -7.23 -24.57 25.91
C LEU A 824 -6.30 -24.32 27.11
N PRO A 825 -5.04 -23.89 26.88
CA PRO A 825 -4.11 -23.61 27.96
C PRO A 825 -4.54 -22.37 28.76
N GLY A 826 -4.58 -22.49 30.07
CA GLY A 826 -5.00 -21.46 31.00
C GLY A 826 -5.44 -22.02 32.35
N VAL A 827 -6.00 -21.18 33.18
CA VAL A 827 -6.43 -21.54 34.54
C VAL A 827 -7.94 -21.31 34.71
N LEU A 828 -8.56 -22.12 35.53
CA LEU A 828 -9.93 -21.91 35.97
C LEU A 828 -9.99 -20.76 36.97
N ALA A 829 -11.20 -20.32 37.33
CA ALA A 829 -11.41 -19.20 38.27
C ALA A 829 -10.81 -19.46 39.67
N ASP A 830 -10.58 -20.71 40.05
CA ASP A 830 -9.92 -21.11 41.30
C ASP A 830 -8.39 -21.19 41.22
N GLY A 831 -7.80 -20.88 40.02
CA GLY A 831 -6.38 -20.92 39.77
C GLY A 831 -5.83 -22.32 39.39
N SER A 832 -6.67 -23.34 39.30
CA SER A 832 -6.24 -24.68 38.83
C SER A 832 -6.07 -24.69 37.31
N GLU A 833 -5.17 -25.53 36.80
CA GLU A 833 -4.92 -25.70 35.37
C GLU A 833 -6.17 -26.27 34.69
N ASN A 834 -6.52 -25.73 33.52
CA ASN A 834 -7.61 -26.26 32.70
C ASN A 834 -7.23 -27.62 32.10
N THR A 835 -8.10 -28.59 32.29
CA THR A 835 -7.98 -29.94 31.70
C THR A 835 -9.21 -30.35 30.89
N GLN A 836 -10.17 -29.43 30.76
CA GLN A 836 -11.43 -29.73 30.08
C GLN A 836 -11.23 -29.74 28.56
N ARG A 837 -11.72 -30.81 27.93
CA ARG A 837 -11.72 -30.94 26.47
C ARG A 837 -12.99 -30.35 25.88
N ILE A 838 -12.80 -29.58 24.82
CA ILE A 838 -13.89 -28.94 24.07
C ILE A 838 -13.86 -29.34 22.60
N ASP A 839 -15.02 -29.20 21.93
CA ASP A 839 -15.12 -29.38 20.48
C ASP A 839 -14.47 -28.20 19.73
N PRO A 840 -13.46 -28.43 18.86
CA PRO A 840 -12.81 -27.37 18.09
C PRO A 840 -13.78 -26.61 17.18
N GLN A 841 -14.74 -27.29 16.51
CA GLN A 841 -15.69 -26.63 15.62
C GLN A 841 -16.56 -25.63 16.41
N GLY A 842 -17.14 -26.08 17.53
CA GLY A 842 -17.96 -25.23 18.40
C GLY A 842 -17.19 -24.00 18.89
N TYR A 843 -15.91 -24.19 19.28
CA TYR A 843 -15.06 -23.10 19.75
C TYR A 843 -14.78 -22.07 18.63
N TYR A 844 -14.16 -22.47 17.52
CA TYR A 844 -13.76 -21.56 16.45
C TYR A 844 -14.95 -20.87 15.81
N GLN A 845 -16.09 -21.55 15.64
CA GLN A 845 -17.31 -20.98 15.07
C GLN A 845 -18.07 -20.06 16.02
N SER A 846 -17.99 -20.27 17.34
CA SER A 846 -18.64 -19.37 18.31
C SER A 846 -17.84 -18.12 18.64
N LYS A 847 -16.50 -18.19 18.58
CA LYS A 847 -15.57 -17.14 19.04
C LYS A 847 -14.94 -16.32 17.90
N TRP A 848 -15.39 -16.50 16.67
CA TRP A 848 -14.80 -15.81 15.52
C TRP A 848 -14.88 -14.29 15.59
N ARG A 849 -15.84 -13.70 16.33
CA ARG A 849 -15.97 -12.26 16.52
C ARG A 849 -15.08 -11.68 17.60
N VAL A 850 -14.30 -12.49 18.29
CA VAL A 850 -13.34 -12.05 19.29
C VAL A 850 -12.03 -11.68 18.59
N ALA A 851 -11.47 -10.51 18.95
CA ALA A 851 -10.28 -9.99 18.27
C ALA A 851 -8.99 -10.67 18.72
N ALA A 852 -8.78 -10.78 20.04
CA ALA A 852 -7.52 -11.17 20.65
C ALA A 852 -6.89 -12.47 20.08
N PRO A 853 -7.64 -13.54 19.77
CA PRO A 853 -7.05 -14.76 19.19
C PRO A 853 -6.43 -14.60 17.80
N ASN A 854 -6.68 -13.48 17.11
CA ASN A 854 -6.24 -13.21 15.75
C ASN A 854 -5.46 -11.88 15.65
N VAL A 855 -5.01 -11.35 16.78
CA VAL A 855 -4.08 -10.21 16.87
C VAL A 855 -2.70 -10.76 17.17
N TYR A 856 -1.73 -10.35 16.37
CA TYR A 856 -0.34 -10.79 16.43
C TYR A 856 0.57 -9.59 16.48
N ASP A 857 1.75 -9.75 17.10
CA ASP A 857 2.81 -8.76 16.98
C ASP A 857 3.27 -8.69 15.52
N ALA A 858 3.51 -7.48 15.04
CA ALA A 858 3.93 -7.24 13.66
C ALA A 858 5.46 -7.25 13.50
N ASP A 859 6.15 -7.87 14.44
CA ASP A 859 7.59 -8.03 14.46
C ASP A 859 8.06 -8.91 13.31
N TYR A 860 9.13 -8.49 12.67
CA TYR A 860 9.77 -9.32 11.65
C TYR A 860 11.26 -9.00 11.45
N VAL A 861 11.97 -9.98 10.94
CA VAL A 861 13.29 -9.86 10.31
C VAL A 861 13.21 -10.51 8.93
N LYS A 862 13.55 -9.76 7.86
CA LYS A 862 13.46 -10.23 6.47
C LYS A 862 14.79 -10.14 5.76
N PHE A 863 15.12 -11.19 5.01
CA PHE A 863 16.19 -11.15 4.02
C PHE A 863 15.64 -10.51 2.74
N ARG A 864 15.90 -9.21 2.59
CA ARG A 864 15.25 -8.37 1.57
C ARG A 864 15.85 -8.51 0.19
N GLU A 865 17.17 -8.47 0.07
CA GLU A 865 17.85 -8.52 -1.22
C GLU A 865 19.23 -9.18 -1.10
N LEU A 866 19.58 -9.98 -2.09
CA LEU A 866 20.95 -10.44 -2.38
C LEU A 866 21.23 -10.12 -3.85
N ARG A 867 22.37 -9.49 -4.13
CA ARG A 867 22.77 -9.13 -5.49
C ARG A 867 24.24 -9.43 -5.73
N LEU A 868 24.53 -10.14 -6.82
CA LEU A 868 25.87 -10.37 -7.34
C LEU A 868 26.01 -9.66 -8.68
N SER A 869 26.95 -8.73 -8.80
CA SER A 869 27.23 -7.96 -10.01
C SER A 869 28.64 -8.24 -10.48
N TYR A 870 28.82 -8.30 -11.81
CA TYR A 870 30.09 -8.45 -12.47
C TYR A 870 30.22 -7.42 -13.58
N SER A 871 31.22 -6.54 -13.51
CA SER A 871 31.59 -5.62 -14.60
C SER A 871 32.67 -6.27 -15.43
N LEU A 872 32.46 -6.37 -16.75
CA LEU A 872 33.43 -7.00 -17.64
C LEU A 872 34.68 -6.12 -17.74
N PRO A 873 35.89 -6.70 -17.75
CA PRO A 873 37.12 -5.94 -17.88
C PRO A 873 37.27 -5.35 -19.31
N GLU A 874 37.97 -4.24 -19.41
CA GLU A 874 38.24 -3.52 -20.70
C GLU A 874 38.75 -4.42 -21.81
N SER A 875 39.54 -5.45 -21.49
CA SER A 875 40.04 -6.42 -22.46
C SER A 875 38.94 -7.19 -23.20
N ILE A 876 37.77 -7.34 -22.59
CA ILE A 876 36.59 -8.00 -23.18
C ILE A 876 35.66 -6.95 -23.80
N THR A 877 35.41 -5.83 -23.12
CA THR A 877 34.49 -4.79 -23.62
C THR A 877 35.01 -4.17 -24.92
N ASN A 878 36.32 -3.97 -25.03
CA ASN A 878 36.97 -3.51 -26.27
C ASN A 878 36.80 -4.48 -27.46
N GLN A 879 36.79 -5.81 -27.21
CA GLN A 879 36.53 -6.79 -28.26
C GLN A 879 35.08 -6.79 -28.73
N LEU A 880 34.15 -6.45 -27.82
CA LEU A 880 32.72 -6.34 -28.10
C LEU A 880 32.31 -4.96 -28.65
N SER A 881 33.26 -4.01 -28.76
CA SER A 881 33.01 -2.63 -29.16
C SER A 881 31.99 -1.93 -28.25
N VAL A 882 32.01 -2.23 -26.95
CA VAL A 882 31.22 -1.57 -25.92
C VAL A 882 32.14 -0.85 -24.94
N GLU A 883 31.68 0.29 -24.37
CA GLU A 883 32.46 1.03 -23.37
C GLU A 883 32.43 0.35 -22.02
N ASP A 884 31.24 -0.14 -21.63
CA ASP A 884 31.01 -0.82 -20.36
C ASP A 884 29.93 -1.91 -20.52
N LEU A 885 30.13 -3.06 -19.89
CA LEU A 885 29.18 -4.15 -19.86
C LEU A 885 29.14 -4.74 -18.48
N SER A 886 27.98 -4.63 -17.82
CA SER A 886 27.74 -5.21 -16.48
C SER A 886 26.57 -6.18 -16.48
N ILE A 887 26.73 -7.26 -15.70
CA ILE A 887 25.75 -8.32 -15.54
C ILE A 887 25.51 -8.48 -14.03
N SER A 888 24.24 -8.50 -13.61
CA SER A 888 23.87 -8.67 -12.23
C SER A 888 22.81 -9.75 -12.07
N LEU A 889 23.03 -10.67 -11.14
CA LEU A 889 22.01 -11.59 -10.64
C LEU A 889 21.49 -11.05 -9.32
N PHE A 890 20.19 -11.12 -9.10
CA PHE A 890 19.61 -10.67 -7.84
C PHE A 890 18.43 -11.54 -7.41
N GLY A 891 18.24 -11.61 -6.09
CA GLY A 891 17.05 -12.15 -5.46
C GLY A 891 16.45 -11.11 -4.52
N ARG A 892 15.14 -10.98 -4.47
CA ARG A 892 14.41 -10.05 -3.60
C ARG A 892 13.35 -10.77 -2.78
N ASN A 893 13.07 -10.24 -1.57
CA ASN A 893 12.16 -10.86 -0.60
C ASN A 893 12.47 -12.35 -0.41
N LEU A 894 13.76 -12.67 -0.17
CA LEU A 894 14.28 -14.03 -0.17
C LEU A 894 13.73 -14.90 0.98
N GLY A 895 13.18 -14.28 2.01
CA GLY A 895 12.46 -14.97 3.07
C GLY A 895 12.27 -14.14 4.32
N ILE A 896 11.32 -14.55 5.13
CA ILE A 896 11.11 -14.06 6.48
C ILE A 896 11.97 -14.93 7.40
N LEU A 897 12.96 -14.32 8.07
CA LEU A 897 13.87 -15.02 8.98
C LEU A 897 13.24 -15.21 10.36
N SER A 898 12.40 -14.25 10.77
CA SER A 898 11.61 -14.30 12.00
C SER A 898 10.35 -13.46 11.83
N SER A 899 9.20 -13.92 12.34
CA SER A 899 7.95 -13.19 12.44
C SER A 899 7.04 -13.82 13.48
N ASP A 900 6.29 -12.99 14.20
CA ASP A 900 5.26 -13.44 15.13
C ASP A 900 3.90 -13.68 14.44
N LEU A 901 3.69 -13.09 13.25
CA LEU A 901 2.54 -13.40 12.40
C LEU A 901 2.81 -14.71 11.65
N PRO A 902 2.08 -15.80 11.93
CA PRO A 902 2.34 -17.09 11.29
C PRO A 902 1.89 -17.08 9.82
N TYR A 903 2.69 -17.67 8.96
CA TYR A 903 2.42 -17.95 7.53
C TYR A 903 2.27 -16.72 6.62
N LEU A 904 1.92 -15.56 7.14
CA LEU A 904 1.64 -14.36 6.35
C LEU A 904 2.79 -13.35 6.44
N ASP A 905 2.82 -12.41 5.50
CA ASP A 905 3.79 -11.33 5.50
C ASP A 905 3.28 -10.15 6.34
N PRO A 906 3.95 -9.78 7.46
CA PRO A 906 3.48 -8.70 8.33
C PRO A 906 3.56 -7.29 7.71
N GLN A 907 4.24 -7.12 6.57
CA GLN A 907 4.28 -5.84 5.83
C GLN A 907 3.15 -5.68 4.81
N ILE A 908 2.31 -6.68 4.66
CA ILE A 908 1.23 -6.62 3.68
C ILE A 908 0.21 -5.55 4.05
N ILE A 909 -0.20 -4.75 3.08
CA ILE A 909 -1.16 -3.66 3.26
C ILE A 909 -2.41 -3.89 2.42
N THR A 910 -3.55 -3.39 2.90
CA THR A 910 -4.80 -3.37 2.13
C THR A 910 -4.84 -2.26 1.09
N GLY A 911 -4.01 -1.23 1.25
CA GLY A 911 -3.89 -0.08 0.35
C GLY A 911 -2.96 0.98 0.92
N ALA A 912 -2.67 2.03 0.15
CA ALA A 912 -1.76 3.10 0.56
C ALA A 912 -2.37 4.13 1.53
N GLY A 913 -3.61 3.93 1.97
CA GLY A 913 -4.30 4.82 2.90
C GLY A 913 -3.84 4.71 4.36
N ASN A 914 -4.56 5.43 5.25
CA ASN A 914 -4.21 5.54 6.67
C ASN A 914 -4.62 4.33 7.53
N ARG A 915 -5.34 3.36 6.98
CA ARG A 915 -5.83 2.19 7.71
C ARG A 915 -4.85 1.05 7.57
N GLN A 916 -4.01 0.89 8.57
CA GLN A 916 -3.00 -0.16 8.65
C GLN A 916 -3.26 -1.05 9.87
N GLY A 917 -2.52 -2.16 10.00
CA GLY A 917 -2.71 -3.11 11.09
C GLY A 917 -3.89 -4.07 10.91
N LEU A 918 -4.50 -4.11 9.73
CA LEU A 918 -5.56 -5.04 9.36
C LEU A 918 -5.13 -5.85 8.14
N GLU A 919 -4.93 -7.12 8.29
CA GLU A 919 -4.75 -8.07 7.20
C GLU A 919 -6.12 -8.66 6.82
N ASN A 920 -6.47 -8.63 5.53
CA ASN A 920 -7.80 -9.00 5.07
C ASN A 920 -7.76 -9.65 3.68
N ALA A 921 -7.33 -10.91 3.64
CA ALA A 921 -7.26 -11.73 2.43
C ALA A 921 -6.49 -11.06 1.26
N GLN A 922 -5.36 -10.43 1.57
CA GLN A 922 -4.47 -9.89 0.55
C GLN A 922 -3.83 -11.00 -0.27
N VAL A 923 -3.50 -10.67 -1.52
CA VAL A 923 -2.69 -11.56 -2.35
C VAL A 923 -1.34 -11.78 -1.67
N PRO A 924 -0.86 -13.02 -1.55
CA PRO A 924 0.36 -13.33 -0.84
C PRO A 924 1.59 -12.62 -1.40
N SER A 925 2.60 -12.39 -0.57
CA SER A 925 3.85 -11.76 -1.01
C SER A 925 4.61 -12.66 -2.00
N THR A 926 5.53 -12.05 -2.77
CA THR A 926 6.34 -12.76 -3.75
C THR A 926 7.82 -12.72 -3.38
N GLN A 927 8.50 -13.81 -3.72
CA GLN A 927 9.94 -13.91 -3.82
C GLN A 927 10.34 -13.75 -5.30
N SER A 928 11.32 -12.91 -5.57
CA SER A 928 11.73 -12.56 -6.95
C SER A 928 13.17 -12.92 -7.22
N PHE A 929 13.45 -13.46 -8.41
CA PHE A 929 14.80 -13.71 -8.91
C PHE A 929 14.96 -13.07 -10.28
N GLY A 930 16.08 -12.44 -10.53
CA GLY A 930 16.28 -11.75 -11.79
C GLY A 930 17.71 -11.63 -12.27
N LEU A 931 17.79 -11.25 -13.54
CA LEU A 931 19.02 -10.94 -14.26
C LEU A 931 18.90 -9.52 -14.82
N ASN A 932 19.94 -8.72 -14.63
CA ASN A 932 20.05 -7.39 -15.23
C ASN A 932 21.33 -7.28 -16.05
N VAL A 933 21.25 -6.72 -17.26
CA VAL A 933 22.38 -6.49 -18.17
C VAL A 933 22.36 -5.03 -18.59
N ILE A 934 23.48 -4.34 -18.40
CA ILE A 934 23.66 -2.95 -18.83
C ILE A 934 24.87 -2.90 -19.79
N ALA A 935 24.66 -2.36 -20.98
CA ALA A 935 25.70 -2.12 -21.98
C ALA A 935 25.73 -0.63 -22.33
N LYS A 936 26.95 -0.05 -22.36
CA LYS A 936 27.20 1.33 -22.82
C LYS A 936 28.10 1.30 -24.07
N PHE A 937 27.72 2.10 -25.07
CA PHE A 937 28.39 2.20 -26.38
C PHE A 937 28.89 3.62 -26.59
#